data_06b786c005ac54eca578aa90ae14f204
#
_entry.id   06b786c005ac54eca578aa90ae14f204
#
_cell.length_a   1.000
_cell.length_b   1.000
_cell.length_c   1.000
_cell.angle_alpha   90.00
_cell.angle_beta   90.00
_cell.angle_gamma   90.00
#
_symmetry.space_group_name_H-M   'P 1'
#
loop_
_entity.id
_entity.type
_entity.pdbx_description
1 polymer ?
#
loop_
_entity_poly.entity_id
_entity_poly.type
_entity_poly.pdbx_seq_one_letter_code
_entity_poly.pdbx_strand_id
1 'polypeptide(L)'
;MIAKQARRWQRQNAAQRAAKCGGRSELTGVERLETRTLMAADGGHMRIGMNLENVVDWSPAWTFTDAFNASRGWIAQEFNTTTWETTWDVGAINPIRVDANGNPTMLTSRVNAAGQTIRQMAATLMFRDTGGAHPAGVYRAEWDGTGRVTFGFDATVVTTGRTAAGRSFADLQVAPSDNGILMRVEETSAADPVRNFDVWMPDYGGQRFAGQRWQPGASFSPFHPLFRQRLAPFGTIRFMGMQETNTSDIRTWADRRDASDIRQGSGAEGSPSEPLANGMAVEYMVQLANDLDADPWFNMPHMADDTFVRNFATYVRDHLEPGRKVYVEWSNEIWNFGWGFEASQWVMDQTRLLQNAGLDNWQVAGREAKRDLDVWSSVFAGQTSRLVRVAGGWAANDWVTNRVVESMGGSFDAITIAPYFSPDDAKRATYTAATSVDTILADTRAAVGTAVGWTRTHQTLADTWSTRLGRDIQLVAYEGGPHMDGRSAPYQDAFYRAVNDPRMGDIYREYLKALDATGMDLFLDFQFTGQAGASSWGDFAKLHRMDEPLAGAHRYNAVVAAATGTLWATPTPPPVLPVLSIASAATVEGNVGRRFLSFTVSLSAATPQPVSFRWDTVNGSAIAGRDYTAGGGTVTIGAGQRTATIGAWVLSDRLREGNEQFFIMLSKGTNATLSATASRATGLIVNDDGLSQAALATAFASVDTFNAKARK
;
A
#
# COMPACT_ATOMS: atom_id res chain seq x y z
N MET A 1 -28.06 -43.17 19.07
CA MET A 1 -26.65 -43.56 18.83
C MET A 1 -25.92 -42.53 17.93
N ILE A 2 -26.57 -41.94 16.96
CA ILE A 2 -25.97 -40.97 16.01
C ILE A 2 -25.48 -39.67 16.68
N ALA A 3 -26.21 -39.11 17.65
CA ALA A 3 -25.82 -37.87 18.35
C ALA A 3 -24.59 -38.00 19.28
N LYS A 4 -24.27 -39.22 19.72
CA LYS A 4 -23.06 -39.49 20.50
C LYS A 4 -21.80 -39.63 19.61
N GLN A 5 -21.93 -40.09 18.39
CA GLN A 5 -20.84 -40.19 17.42
C GLN A 5 -20.43 -38.78 16.89
N ALA A 6 -21.41 -37.92 16.61
CA ALA A 6 -21.15 -36.55 16.14
C ALA A 6 -20.36 -35.70 17.20
N ARG A 7 -20.72 -35.83 18.48
CA ARG A 7 -19.98 -35.13 19.58
C ARG A 7 -18.59 -35.71 19.82
N ARG A 8 -18.35 -36.98 19.53
CA ARG A 8 -17.04 -37.61 19.62
C ARG A 8 -16.13 -37.17 18.48
N TRP A 9 -16.67 -37.04 17.27
CA TRP A 9 -15.97 -36.52 16.08
C TRP A 9 -15.57 -35.04 16.24
N GLN A 10 -16.47 -34.19 16.78
CA GLN A 10 -16.15 -32.78 17.06
C GLN A 10 -15.07 -32.61 18.13
N ARG A 11 -15.03 -33.46 19.17
CA ARG A 11 -13.97 -33.43 20.18
C ARG A 11 -12.62 -33.94 19.68
N GLN A 12 -12.62 -34.92 18.77
CA GLN A 12 -11.38 -35.40 18.14
C GLN A 12 -10.75 -34.37 17.19
N ASN A 13 -11.58 -33.65 16.42
CA ASN A 13 -11.11 -32.58 15.54
C ASN A 13 -10.61 -31.35 16.31
N ALA A 14 -11.24 -31.01 17.44
CA ALA A 14 -10.75 -29.94 18.31
C ALA A 14 -9.39 -30.30 18.97
N ALA A 15 -9.20 -31.56 19.37
CA ALA A 15 -7.93 -32.03 19.93
C ALA A 15 -6.80 -32.11 18.87
N GLN A 16 -7.12 -32.47 17.62
CA GLN A 16 -6.16 -32.45 16.51
C GLN A 16 -5.75 -31.03 16.07
N ARG A 17 -6.67 -30.06 16.18
CA ARG A 17 -6.35 -28.64 15.94
C ARG A 17 -5.43 -28.08 17.04
N ALA A 18 -5.65 -28.42 18.31
CA ALA A 18 -4.79 -28.00 19.40
C ALA A 18 -3.37 -28.60 19.33
N ALA A 19 -3.24 -29.82 18.82
CA ALA A 19 -1.94 -30.51 18.67
C ALA A 19 -1.10 -30.00 17.46
N LYS A 20 -1.73 -29.35 16.46
CA LYS A 20 -1.03 -28.76 15.31
C LYS A 20 -0.47 -27.35 15.58
N CYS A 21 -0.87 -26.68 16.67
CA CYS A 21 -0.35 -25.37 17.08
C CYS A 21 0.98 -25.42 17.85
N GLY A 22 1.59 -26.59 18.06
CA GLY A 22 2.77 -26.83 18.90
C GLY A 22 4.11 -26.98 18.16
N GLY A 23 4.31 -26.41 16.99
CA GLY A 23 5.56 -26.51 16.24
C GLY A 23 5.94 -25.23 15.53
N ARG A 24 6.22 -24.14 16.30
CA ARG A 24 6.82 -22.93 15.75
C ARG A 24 8.35 -23.08 15.75
N SER A 25 8.96 -23.21 14.57
CA SER A 25 10.37 -22.89 14.39
C SER A 25 10.53 -21.37 14.52
N GLU A 26 11.44 -20.95 15.40
CA GLU A 26 11.80 -19.53 15.53
C GLU A 26 12.45 -19.04 14.23
N LEU A 27 11.77 -18.15 13.55
CA LEU A 27 12.33 -17.34 12.47
C LEU A 27 13.09 -16.18 13.10
N THR A 28 14.41 -16.29 13.14
CA THR A 28 15.31 -15.18 13.48
C THR A 28 15.43 -14.26 12.28
N GLY A 29 14.95 -13.01 12.40
CA GLY A 29 15.25 -11.93 11.46
C GLY A 29 14.08 -11.28 10.70
N VAL A 30 12.85 -11.66 10.97
CA VAL A 30 11.67 -10.88 10.55
C VAL A 30 11.09 -10.28 11.82
N GLU A 31 10.98 -8.95 11.89
CA GLU A 31 10.22 -8.30 12.95
C GLU A 31 8.88 -9.02 13.06
N ARG A 32 8.58 -9.53 14.26
CA ARG A 32 7.26 -10.05 14.57
C ARG A 32 6.26 -8.99 14.13
N LEU A 33 5.42 -9.31 13.17
CA LEU A 33 4.11 -8.69 13.07
C LEU A 33 3.46 -8.98 14.43
N GLU A 34 3.51 -8.00 15.32
CA GLU A 34 2.73 -8.05 16.55
C GLU A 34 1.31 -8.39 16.13
N THR A 35 0.71 -9.34 16.79
CA THR A 35 -0.69 -9.70 16.62
C THR A 35 -1.47 -8.39 16.71
N ARG A 36 -1.87 -7.85 15.56
CA ARG A 36 -2.77 -6.69 15.54
C ARG A 36 -4.04 -7.15 16.21
N THR A 37 -4.19 -6.76 17.45
CA THR A 37 -5.53 -6.53 17.98
C THR A 37 -6.15 -5.57 16.99
N LEU A 38 -7.20 -5.99 16.28
CA LEU A 38 -8.01 -5.07 15.48
C LEU A 38 -8.22 -3.83 16.34
N MET A 39 -7.60 -2.74 15.93
CA MET A 39 -8.06 -1.44 16.31
C MET A 39 -9.46 -1.33 15.67
N ALA A 40 -10.49 -1.86 16.31
CA ALA A 40 -11.78 -1.21 16.25
C ALA A 40 -11.45 0.26 16.41
N ALA A 41 -12.04 1.12 15.58
CA ALA A 41 -11.78 2.55 15.62
C ALA A 41 -11.80 3.05 17.06
N ASP A 42 -10.65 2.95 17.74
CA ASP A 42 -10.43 3.51 19.06
C ASP A 42 -10.34 5.01 18.84
N GLY A 43 -11.50 5.66 18.89
CA GLY A 43 -11.61 7.10 18.71
C GLY A 43 -12.76 7.58 17.83
N GLY A 44 -13.58 6.68 17.23
CA GLY A 44 -14.75 7.10 16.42
C GLY A 44 -14.40 7.68 15.06
N HIS A 45 -13.22 7.40 14.50
CA HIS A 45 -12.80 7.84 13.18
C HIS A 45 -13.21 6.89 12.07
N MET A 46 -13.34 7.42 10.85
CA MET A 46 -13.62 6.72 9.61
C MET A 46 -12.58 5.60 9.38
N ARG A 47 -13.05 4.39 9.10
CA ARG A 47 -12.18 3.27 8.72
C ARG A 47 -11.68 3.45 7.29
N ILE A 48 -10.51 2.87 6.99
CA ILE A 48 -9.89 2.99 5.67
C ILE A 48 -9.68 1.60 5.07
N GLY A 49 -10.09 1.46 3.82
CA GLY A 49 -9.86 0.29 2.98
C GLY A 49 -9.17 0.65 1.67
N MET A 50 -8.99 -0.36 0.81
CA MET A 50 -8.29 -0.23 -0.46
C MET A 50 -9.02 -0.98 -1.57
N ASN A 51 -9.12 -0.36 -2.76
CA ASN A 51 -9.53 -1.02 -3.99
C ASN A 51 -8.32 -1.70 -4.65
N LEU A 52 -8.52 -2.92 -5.13
CA LEU A 52 -7.54 -3.65 -5.93
C LEU A 52 -7.86 -3.52 -7.42
N GLU A 53 -6.81 -3.36 -8.21
CA GLU A 53 -6.89 -3.35 -9.67
C GLU A 53 -7.15 -4.75 -10.26
N ASN A 54 -7.44 -4.79 -11.57
CA ASN A 54 -7.56 -6.04 -12.31
C ASN A 54 -6.24 -6.83 -12.27
N VAL A 55 -6.36 -8.16 -12.27
CA VAL A 55 -5.20 -9.05 -12.42
C VAL A 55 -4.89 -9.21 -13.90
N VAL A 56 -3.86 -8.50 -14.35
CA VAL A 56 -3.42 -8.47 -15.76
C VAL A 56 -1.91 -8.54 -15.86
N ASP A 57 -1.40 -9.00 -17.00
CA ASP A 57 0.04 -9.14 -17.22
C ASP A 57 0.80 -7.81 -17.34
N TRP A 58 0.09 -6.71 -17.52
CA TRP A 58 0.66 -5.35 -17.52
C TRP A 58 0.46 -4.61 -16.18
N SER A 59 -0.01 -5.28 -15.12
CA SER A 59 -0.05 -4.69 -13.78
C SER A 59 1.33 -4.69 -13.12
N PRO A 60 1.77 -3.58 -12.50
CA PRO A 60 3.00 -3.55 -11.70
C PRO A 60 2.83 -4.24 -10.33
N ALA A 61 1.64 -4.75 -10.02
CA ALA A 61 1.40 -5.53 -8.80
C ALA A 61 2.08 -6.90 -8.90
N TRP A 62 2.75 -7.28 -7.83
CA TRP A 62 3.25 -8.64 -7.66
C TRP A 62 2.21 -9.43 -6.86
N THR A 63 1.04 -9.65 -7.49
CA THR A 63 -0.10 -10.23 -6.79
C THR A 63 0.20 -11.63 -6.29
N PHE A 64 0.74 -12.49 -7.15
CA PHE A 64 1.00 -13.91 -6.85
C PHE A 64 2.50 -14.23 -6.70
N THR A 65 2.80 -15.32 -6.00
CA THR A 65 4.13 -15.93 -6.01
C THR A 65 4.42 -16.68 -7.31
N ASP A 66 3.37 -17.13 -7.98
CA ASP A 66 3.40 -17.71 -9.31
C ASP A 66 2.93 -16.66 -10.35
N ALA A 67 3.86 -16.12 -11.11
CA ALA A 67 3.59 -15.08 -12.11
C ALA A 67 2.64 -15.56 -13.23
N PHE A 68 2.55 -16.89 -13.46
CA PHE A 68 1.67 -17.43 -14.47
C PHE A 68 0.18 -17.18 -14.16
N ASN A 69 -0.19 -17.08 -12.89
CA ASN A 69 -1.56 -16.74 -12.48
C ASN A 69 -2.06 -15.37 -13.00
N ALA A 70 -1.13 -14.42 -13.26
CA ALA A 70 -1.44 -13.11 -13.83
C ALA A 70 -1.06 -13.01 -15.31
N SER A 71 -0.76 -14.13 -15.98
CA SER A 71 -0.35 -14.10 -17.38
C SER A 71 -1.51 -13.78 -18.32
N ARG A 72 -1.17 -13.19 -19.46
CA ARG A 72 -2.12 -12.93 -20.57
C ARG A 72 -2.70 -14.24 -21.12
N GLY A 73 -3.93 -14.22 -21.61
CA GLY A 73 -4.52 -15.32 -22.37
C GLY A 73 -3.66 -15.76 -23.55
N TRP A 74 -3.88 -16.99 -24.02
CA TRP A 74 -3.07 -17.53 -25.11
C TRP A 74 -3.20 -16.71 -26.40
N ILE A 75 -2.09 -16.18 -26.88
CA ILE A 75 -1.92 -15.52 -28.17
C ILE A 75 -1.57 -16.61 -29.18
N ALA A 76 -2.42 -16.80 -30.16
CA ALA A 76 -2.11 -17.72 -31.27
C ALA A 76 -1.04 -17.11 -32.18
N GLN A 77 0.04 -17.84 -32.40
CA GLN A 77 1.12 -17.48 -33.32
C GLN A 77 1.27 -18.52 -34.41
N GLU A 78 1.72 -18.11 -35.59
CA GLU A 78 2.10 -19.01 -36.68
C GLU A 78 3.58 -18.83 -37.02
N PHE A 79 4.32 -19.93 -37.03
CA PHE A 79 5.73 -19.99 -37.38
C PHE A 79 5.95 -20.67 -38.72
N ASN A 80 6.56 -19.96 -39.67
CA ASN A 80 6.95 -20.51 -40.97
C ASN A 80 8.32 -21.20 -40.84
N THR A 81 8.35 -22.51 -40.98
CA THR A 81 9.57 -23.32 -40.81
C THR A 81 10.59 -23.13 -41.95
N THR A 82 10.22 -22.48 -43.07
CA THR A 82 11.09 -22.20 -44.18
C THR A 82 11.72 -20.82 -44.14
N THR A 83 10.88 -19.79 -43.81
CA THR A 83 11.35 -18.39 -43.74
C THR A 83 11.80 -17.99 -42.34
N TRP A 84 11.52 -18.82 -41.30
CA TRP A 84 11.80 -18.57 -39.89
C TRP A 84 11.06 -17.34 -39.33
N GLU A 85 9.97 -16.94 -39.98
CA GLU A 85 9.15 -15.80 -39.56
C GLU A 85 8.02 -16.25 -38.65
N THR A 86 7.73 -15.42 -37.64
CA THR A 86 6.60 -15.59 -36.76
C THR A 86 5.55 -14.52 -37.03
N THR A 87 4.31 -14.94 -37.32
CA THR A 87 3.16 -14.05 -37.39
C THR A 87 2.49 -14.06 -36.00
N TRP A 88 2.35 -12.89 -35.41
CA TRP A 88 1.73 -12.69 -34.13
C TRP A 88 0.22 -12.54 -34.25
N ASP A 89 -0.51 -13.08 -33.27
CA ASP A 89 -1.95 -12.93 -33.10
C ASP A 89 -2.77 -13.29 -34.34
N VAL A 90 -2.79 -14.56 -34.61
CA VAL A 90 -3.67 -15.17 -35.65
C VAL A 90 -4.93 -15.79 -35.03
N GLY A 91 -5.28 -15.43 -33.77
CA GLY A 91 -6.36 -16.05 -33.01
C GLY A 91 -7.73 -15.97 -33.66
N ALA A 92 -8.03 -14.88 -34.37
CA ALA A 92 -9.27 -14.74 -35.13
C ALA A 92 -9.40 -15.74 -36.29
N ILE A 93 -8.28 -16.26 -36.81
CA ILE A 93 -8.24 -17.17 -37.97
C ILE A 93 -7.96 -18.61 -37.51
N ASN A 94 -7.08 -18.77 -36.55
CA ASN A 94 -6.58 -20.06 -36.05
C ASN A 94 -6.44 -20.02 -34.52
N PRO A 95 -7.56 -20.06 -33.77
CA PRO A 95 -7.54 -19.95 -32.31
C PRO A 95 -6.86 -21.15 -31.65
N ILE A 96 -6.22 -20.92 -30.50
CA ILE A 96 -5.69 -21.99 -29.64
C ILE A 96 -6.84 -22.79 -29.04
N ARG A 97 -6.78 -24.10 -29.17
CA ARG A 97 -7.72 -25.01 -28.52
C ARG A 97 -7.24 -25.31 -27.10
N VAL A 98 -8.11 -25.07 -26.13
CA VAL A 98 -7.83 -25.28 -24.72
C VAL A 98 -8.78 -26.32 -24.11
N ASP A 99 -8.38 -26.91 -22.97
CA ASP A 99 -9.27 -27.70 -22.12
C ASP A 99 -10.11 -26.78 -21.21
N ALA A 100 -10.91 -27.38 -20.31
CA ALA A 100 -11.76 -26.65 -19.38
C ALA A 100 -10.96 -25.75 -18.41
N ASN A 101 -9.70 -26.05 -18.15
CA ASN A 101 -8.82 -25.29 -17.26
C ASN A 101 -7.94 -24.26 -18.01
N GLY A 102 -8.11 -24.15 -19.35
CA GLY A 102 -7.36 -23.22 -20.18
C GLY A 102 -6.00 -23.73 -20.69
N ASN A 103 -5.66 -25.02 -20.56
CA ASN A 103 -4.41 -25.57 -21.09
C ASN A 103 -4.49 -25.85 -22.59
N PRO A 104 -3.46 -25.55 -23.41
CA PRO A 104 -3.45 -25.88 -24.84
C PRO A 104 -3.50 -27.38 -25.08
N THR A 105 -4.54 -27.86 -25.76
CA THR A 105 -4.73 -29.31 -26.02
C THR A 105 -4.13 -29.79 -27.33
N MET A 106 -4.09 -28.91 -28.34
CA MET A 106 -3.58 -29.23 -29.66
C MET A 106 -3.09 -27.98 -30.39
N LEU A 107 -1.96 -28.07 -31.06
CA LEU A 107 -1.44 -27.08 -31.98
C LEU A 107 -1.53 -27.59 -33.41
N THR A 108 -1.98 -26.75 -34.33
CA THR A 108 -2.18 -27.12 -35.73
C THR A 108 -0.91 -26.93 -36.56
N SER A 109 -0.83 -27.68 -37.69
CA SER A 109 0.17 -27.47 -38.69
C SER A 109 -0.50 -27.52 -40.07
N ARG A 110 -0.10 -26.64 -40.98
CA ARG A 110 -0.63 -26.58 -42.36
C ARG A 110 0.46 -26.27 -43.35
N VAL A 111 0.21 -26.59 -44.58
CA VAL A 111 1.10 -26.16 -45.72
C VAL A 111 0.41 -24.97 -46.39
N ASN A 112 1.13 -23.87 -46.60
CA ASN A 112 0.62 -22.69 -47.27
C ASN A 112 0.66 -22.86 -48.82
N ALA A 113 0.11 -21.90 -49.55
CA ALA A 113 0.07 -21.94 -51.04
C ALA A 113 1.45 -22.00 -51.69
N ALA A 114 2.52 -21.61 -51.00
CA ALA A 114 3.91 -21.69 -51.46
C ALA A 114 4.59 -23.02 -51.10
N GLY A 115 3.87 -24.01 -50.58
CA GLY A 115 4.41 -25.31 -50.18
C GLY A 115 5.20 -25.28 -48.85
N GLN A 116 5.11 -24.22 -48.07
CA GLN A 116 5.85 -24.04 -46.83
C GLN A 116 5.01 -24.52 -45.61
N THR A 117 5.67 -25.17 -44.64
CA THR A 117 5.02 -25.63 -43.45
C THR A 117 4.88 -24.48 -42.45
N ILE A 118 3.64 -24.22 -42.06
CA ILE A 118 3.26 -23.23 -41.04
C ILE A 118 2.83 -24.01 -39.77
N ARG A 119 3.48 -23.78 -38.62
CA ARG A 119 3.14 -24.37 -37.34
C ARG A 119 2.47 -23.34 -36.43
N GLN A 120 1.38 -23.71 -35.81
CA GLN A 120 0.78 -22.91 -34.74
C GLN A 120 1.59 -23.04 -33.46
N MET A 121 1.70 -21.95 -32.69
CA MET A 121 2.26 -21.90 -31.35
C MET A 121 1.28 -21.15 -30.43
N ALA A 122 1.27 -21.49 -29.15
CA ALA A 122 0.52 -20.76 -28.13
C ALA A 122 1.51 -19.93 -27.30
N ALA A 123 1.39 -18.61 -27.33
CA ALA A 123 2.23 -17.71 -26.57
C ALA A 123 1.44 -17.03 -25.44
N THR A 124 2.12 -16.71 -24.34
CA THR A 124 1.59 -15.87 -23.27
C THR A 124 2.66 -14.94 -22.75
N LEU A 125 2.24 -13.86 -22.09
CA LEU A 125 3.10 -12.81 -21.54
C LEU A 125 2.85 -12.63 -20.04
N MET A 126 3.90 -12.28 -19.33
CA MET A 126 3.87 -11.88 -17.91
C MET A 126 4.69 -10.60 -17.75
N PHE A 127 4.20 -9.64 -16.98
CA PHE A 127 4.86 -8.35 -16.70
C PHE A 127 5.19 -7.51 -17.95
N ARG A 128 4.36 -7.61 -18.99
CA ARG A 128 4.49 -6.81 -20.22
C ARG A 128 4.06 -5.37 -19.97
N ASP A 129 4.78 -4.41 -20.60
CA ASP A 129 4.45 -2.97 -20.56
C ASP A 129 4.38 -2.38 -19.12
N THR A 130 5.17 -2.96 -18.19
CA THR A 130 5.23 -2.51 -16.77
C THR A 130 6.37 -1.55 -16.47
N GLY A 131 7.13 -1.10 -17.49
CA GLY A 131 8.35 -0.31 -17.27
C GLY A 131 9.45 -1.08 -16.53
N GLY A 132 9.43 -2.42 -16.59
CA GLY A 132 10.34 -3.27 -15.83
C GLY A 132 10.04 -3.32 -14.33
N ALA A 133 8.79 -3.07 -13.92
CA ALA A 133 8.36 -3.09 -12.53
C ALA A 133 8.13 -4.50 -11.98
N HIS A 134 8.96 -5.50 -12.35
CA HIS A 134 8.94 -6.86 -11.81
C HIS A 134 10.32 -7.26 -11.26
N PRO A 135 10.43 -8.29 -10.39
CA PRO A 135 11.69 -8.62 -9.74
C PRO A 135 12.71 -9.15 -10.76
N ALA A 136 13.96 -8.68 -10.65
CA ALA A 136 15.10 -9.35 -11.29
C ALA A 136 15.46 -10.63 -10.52
N GLY A 137 15.97 -11.64 -11.21
CA GLY A 137 16.49 -12.85 -10.57
C GLY A 137 16.17 -14.13 -11.31
N VAL A 138 16.30 -15.25 -10.60
CA VAL A 138 16.03 -16.58 -11.17
C VAL A 138 14.58 -16.96 -10.87
N TYR A 139 13.79 -17.09 -11.94
CA TYR A 139 12.44 -17.66 -11.90
C TYR A 139 12.52 -19.16 -12.18
N ARG A 140 11.57 -19.92 -11.65
CA ARG A 140 11.40 -21.34 -11.96
C ARG A 140 10.09 -21.57 -12.70
N ALA A 141 10.16 -21.92 -14.00
CA ALA A 141 9.00 -22.40 -14.74
C ALA A 141 8.87 -23.94 -14.59
N GLU A 142 7.65 -24.43 -14.40
CA GLU A 142 7.33 -25.86 -14.31
C GLU A 142 6.08 -26.20 -15.11
N TRP A 143 6.02 -27.40 -15.71
CA TRP A 143 4.86 -27.89 -16.44
C TRP A 143 4.83 -29.41 -16.52
N ASP A 144 3.63 -29.95 -16.73
CA ASP A 144 3.40 -31.37 -16.99
C ASP A 144 3.19 -31.64 -18.48
N GLY A 145 3.19 -32.93 -18.86
CA GLY A 145 2.92 -33.37 -20.21
C GLY A 145 4.14 -33.37 -21.14
N THR A 146 3.86 -33.73 -22.40
CA THR A 146 4.87 -33.92 -23.43
C THR A 146 4.75 -32.85 -24.52
N GLY A 147 5.82 -32.08 -24.71
CA GLY A 147 5.89 -31.00 -25.69
C GLY A 147 7.12 -30.13 -25.54
N ARG A 148 7.17 -29.04 -26.28
CA ARG A 148 8.27 -28.05 -26.23
C ARG A 148 7.76 -26.70 -25.76
N VAL A 149 8.30 -26.25 -24.62
CA VAL A 149 8.07 -24.92 -24.05
C VAL A 149 9.34 -24.10 -24.17
N THR A 150 9.23 -22.86 -24.64
CA THR A 150 10.35 -21.93 -24.80
C THR A 150 10.04 -20.59 -24.12
N PHE A 151 11.10 -19.85 -23.81
CA PHE A 151 11.01 -18.56 -23.12
C PHE A 151 11.82 -17.52 -23.90
N GLY A 152 11.48 -16.25 -23.70
CA GLY A 152 12.14 -15.13 -24.35
C GLY A 152 11.85 -13.79 -23.72
N PHE A 153 12.19 -12.72 -24.44
CA PHE A 153 12.17 -11.34 -23.98
C PHE A 153 13.10 -11.16 -22.78
N ASP A 154 12.60 -10.80 -21.61
CA ASP A 154 13.40 -10.59 -20.40
C ASP A 154 13.96 -11.90 -19.80
N ALA A 155 13.46 -13.06 -20.24
CA ALA A 155 13.82 -14.36 -19.71
C ALA A 155 14.87 -15.10 -20.59
N THR A 156 15.97 -15.49 -19.97
CA THR A 156 17.00 -16.37 -20.57
C THR A 156 17.04 -17.69 -19.82
N VAL A 157 16.90 -18.81 -20.52
CA VAL A 157 16.96 -20.15 -19.92
C VAL A 157 18.40 -20.46 -19.46
N VAL A 158 18.57 -20.77 -18.18
CA VAL A 158 19.87 -21.13 -17.55
C VAL A 158 20.00 -22.63 -17.40
N THR A 159 18.95 -23.29 -16.94
CA THR A 159 18.95 -24.73 -16.66
C THR A 159 17.59 -25.30 -17.02
N THR A 160 17.57 -26.55 -17.49
CA THR A 160 16.34 -27.32 -17.71
C THR A 160 16.50 -28.72 -17.12
N GLY A 161 15.38 -29.35 -16.80
CA GLY A 161 15.37 -30.68 -16.24
C GLY A 161 14.01 -31.23 -15.89
N ARG A 162 14.00 -32.19 -14.95
CA ARG A 162 12.77 -32.68 -14.34
C ARG A 162 12.87 -32.59 -12.82
N THR A 163 11.75 -32.23 -12.20
CA THR A 163 11.60 -32.23 -10.74
C THR A 163 11.54 -33.67 -10.21
N ALA A 164 11.67 -33.84 -8.90
CA ALA A 164 11.50 -35.14 -8.25
C ALA A 164 10.09 -35.75 -8.50
N ALA A 165 9.09 -34.91 -8.72
CA ALA A 165 7.72 -35.32 -9.08
C ALA A 165 7.55 -35.64 -10.58
N GLY A 166 8.62 -35.53 -11.37
CA GLY A 166 8.63 -35.83 -12.81
C GLY A 166 8.16 -34.68 -13.72
N ARG A 167 7.83 -33.51 -13.17
CA ARG A 167 7.46 -32.34 -13.95
C ARG A 167 8.66 -31.79 -14.72
N SER A 168 8.47 -31.30 -15.93
CA SER A 168 9.49 -30.55 -16.65
C SER A 168 9.70 -29.18 -16.00
N PHE A 169 10.96 -28.67 -16.01
CA PHE A 169 11.24 -27.32 -15.54
C PHE A 169 12.30 -26.59 -16.38
N ALA A 170 12.28 -25.27 -16.27
CA ALA A 170 13.32 -24.37 -16.70
C ALA A 170 13.59 -23.31 -15.62
N ASP A 171 14.87 -23.09 -15.26
CA ASP A 171 15.30 -21.92 -14.51
C ASP A 171 15.57 -20.79 -15.49
N LEU A 172 15.00 -19.63 -15.22
CA LEU A 172 14.99 -18.47 -16.08
C LEU A 172 15.72 -17.32 -15.39
N GLN A 173 16.85 -16.87 -15.93
CA GLN A 173 17.42 -15.60 -15.50
C GLN A 173 16.61 -14.48 -16.15
N VAL A 174 15.95 -13.67 -15.33
CA VAL A 174 15.11 -12.53 -15.76
C VAL A 174 15.83 -11.22 -15.49
N ALA A 175 15.96 -10.41 -16.56
CA ALA A 175 16.46 -9.05 -16.52
C ALA A 175 15.30 -8.09 -16.88
N PRO A 176 14.64 -7.46 -15.91
CA PRO A 176 13.40 -6.71 -16.12
C PRO A 176 13.51 -5.57 -17.11
N SER A 177 12.62 -5.53 -18.08
CA SER A 177 12.38 -4.43 -18.99
C SER A 177 10.88 -4.28 -19.28
N ASP A 178 10.53 -3.40 -20.20
CA ASP A 178 9.15 -3.22 -20.66
C ASP A 178 8.62 -4.39 -21.50
N ASN A 179 9.50 -5.31 -21.90
CA ASN A 179 9.12 -6.48 -22.70
C ASN A 179 8.44 -7.57 -21.88
N GLY A 180 8.79 -7.71 -20.60
CA GLY A 180 8.28 -8.77 -19.74
C GLY A 180 8.79 -10.17 -20.13
N ILE A 181 8.15 -11.20 -19.60
CA ILE A 181 8.51 -12.60 -19.85
C ILE A 181 7.58 -13.18 -20.91
N LEU A 182 8.16 -13.65 -22.03
CA LEU A 182 7.44 -14.43 -23.03
C LEU A 182 7.58 -15.90 -22.75
N MET A 183 6.47 -16.65 -22.72
CA MET A 183 6.44 -18.12 -22.74
C MET A 183 5.68 -18.59 -23.99
N ARG A 184 6.21 -19.62 -24.65
CA ARG A 184 5.57 -20.28 -25.80
C ARG A 184 5.47 -21.78 -25.60
N VAL A 185 4.32 -22.35 -25.89
CA VAL A 185 4.15 -23.76 -26.19
C VAL A 185 4.30 -23.91 -27.70
N GLU A 186 5.40 -24.48 -28.14
CA GLU A 186 5.69 -24.68 -29.57
C GLU A 186 5.27 -26.04 -30.08
N GLU A 187 5.20 -27.03 -29.18
CA GLU A 187 4.73 -28.39 -29.47
C GLU A 187 3.97 -28.93 -28.25
N THR A 188 2.87 -29.64 -28.49
CA THR A 188 2.13 -30.36 -27.46
C THR A 188 1.62 -31.68 -28.04
N SER A 189 1.69 -32.75 -27.23
CA SER A 189 1.19 -34.07 -27.61
C SER A 189 -0.30 -34.18 -27.34
N ALA A 190 -1.10 -34.59 -28.32
CA ALA A 190 -2.53 -34.83 -28.10
C ALA A 190 -2.82 -35.97 -27.09
N ALA A 191 -1.88 -36.91 -26.94
CA ALA A 191 -2.02 -38.02 -25.99
C ALA A 191 -1.66 -37.64 -24.55
N ASP A 192 -0.76 -36.61 -24.38
CA ASP A 192 -0.30 -36.11 -23.10
C ASP A 192 0.03 -34.62 -23.25
N PRO A 193 -1.00 -33.73 -23.30
CA PRO A 193 -0.82 -32.32 -23.56
C PRO A 193 0.00 -31.61 -22.48
N VAL A 194 0.74 -30.59 -22.90
CA VAL A 194 1.44 -29.69 -21.99
C VAL A 194 0.39 -28.94 -21.17
N ARG A 195 0.51 -28.97 -19.85
CA ARG A 195 -0.50 -28.43 -18.91
C ARG A 195 0.11 -28.06 -17.57
N ASN A 196 -0.69 -27.51 -16.70
CA ASN A 196 -0.31 -27.22 -15.31
C ASN A 196 0.94 -26.34 -15.22
N PHE A 197 0.91 -25.21 -15.92
CA PHE A 197 2.01 -24.27 -15.91
C PHE A 197 2.12 -23.53 -14.59
N ASP A 198 3.35 -23.34 -14.12
CA ASP A 198 3.72 -22.41 -13.05
C ASP A 198 4.96 -21.63 -13.50
N VAL A 199 5.07 -20.37 -13.12
CA VAL A 199 6.28 -19.54 -13.30
C VAL A 199 6.56 -18.84 -11.97
N TRP A 200 7.22 -19.56 -11.09
CA TRP A 200 7.54 -19.10 -9.74
C TRP A 200 8.50 -17.91 -9.77
N MET A 201 8.11 -16.83 -9.11
CA MET A 201 8.97 -15.66 -8.93
C MET A 201 10.20 -16.00 -8.08
N PRO A 202 11.26 -15.16 -8.09
CA PRO A 202 12.41 -15.33 -7.21
C PRO A 202 11.99 -15.39 -5.74
N ASP A 203 12.68 -16.22 -4.96
CA ASP A 203 12.47 -16.31 -3.51
C ASP A 203 12.56 -14.92 -2.85
N TYR A 204 11.67 -14.64 -1.89
CA TYR A 204 11.58 -13.35 -1.23
C TYR A 204 11.58 -13.50 0.29
N GLY A 205 12.41 -12.71 0.98
CA GLY A 205 12.44 -12.70 2.45
C GLY A 205 12.79 -14.07 3.07
N GLY A 206 13.54 -14.91 2.36
CA GLY A 206 13.87 -16.29 2.77
C GLY A 206 12.74 -17.30 2.51
N GLN A 207 11.64 -16.89 1.92
CA GLN A 207 10.54 -17.76 1.50
C GLN A 207 10.80 -18.31 0.10
N ARG A 208 10.76 -19.63 -0.04
CA ARG A 208 10.85 -20.32 -1.33
C ARG A 208 9.45 -20.50 -1.92
N PHE A 209 9.30 -20.19 -3.21
CA PHE A 209 8.01 -20.29 -3.92
C PHE A 209 7.92 -21.53 -4.80
N ALA A 210 9.01 -21.92 -5.45
CA ALA A 210 9.03 -23.01 -6.41
C ALA A 210 8.47 -24.33 -5.85
N GLY A 211 7.54 -24.92 -6.59
CA GLY A 211 6.89 -26.18 -6.24
C GLY A 211 5.73 -26.03 -5.22
N GLN A 212 5.30 -24.80 -4.90
CA GLN A 212 4.21 -24.54 -3.96
C GLN A 212 2.92 -24.14 -4.70
N ARG A 213 2.39 -25.02 -5.54
CA ARG A 213 1.09 -24.78 -6.20
C ARG A 213 -0.01 -24.73 -5.15
N TRP A 214 -0.67 -23.58 -5.09
CA TRP A 214 -1.74 -23.35 -4.13
C TRP A 214 -3.04 -24.06 -4.55
N GLN A 215 -3.78 -24.53 -3.55
CA GLN A 215 -5.14 -25.03 -3.66
C GLN A 215 -5.92 -24.60 -2.41
N PRO A 216 -7.24 -24.45 -2.47
CA PRO A 216 -8.03 -24.13 -1.29
C PRO A 216 -7.73 -25.04 -0.11
N GLY A 217 -7.43 -24.44 1.05
CA GLY A 217 -7.02 -25.14 2.27
C GLY A 217 -5.53 -25.43 2.39
N ALA A 218 -4.68 -24.97 1.48
CA ALA A 218 -3.23 -25.00 1.63
C ALA A 218 -2.80 -24.19 2.87
N SER A 219 -1.68 -24.60 3.49
CA SER A 219 -1.14 -23.93 4.68
C SER A 219 -0.24 -22.72 4.37
N PHE A 220 -0.12 -22.35 3.13
CA PHE A 220 0.66 -21.21 2.64
C PHE A 220 -0.20 -20.34 1.71
N SER A 221 0.17 -19.07 1.58
CA SER A 221 -0.50 -18.09 0.74
C SER A 221 -0.04 -18.17 -0.70
N PRO A 222 -0.94 -18.03 -1.70
CA PRO A 222 -0.55 -17.89 -3.10
C PRO A 222 -0.03 -16.48 -3.43
N PHE A 223 -0.24 -15.52 -2.55
CA PHE A 223 0.06 -14.11 -2.79
C PHE A 223 1.48 -13.76 -2.38
N HIS A 224 2.11 -12.91 -3.17
CA HIS A 224 3.48 -12.46 -2.91
C HIS A 224 3.59 -11.73 -1.54
N PRO A 225 4.62 -12.04 -0.71
CA PRO A 225 4.71 -11.46 0.63
C PRO A 225 4.73 -9.92 0.65
N LEU A 226 5.41 -9.28 -0.32
CA LEU A 226 5.46 -7.82 -0.41
C LEU A 226 4.08 -7.23 -0.75
N PHE A 227 3.31 -7.88 -1.62
CA PHE A 227 1.93 -7.47 -1.94
C PHE A 227 1.06 -7.47 -0.67
N ARG A 228 1.08 -8.56 0.10
CA ARG A 228 0.37 -8.65 1.38
C ARG A 228 0.89 -7.62 2.41
N GLN A 229 2.21 -7.43 2.49
CA GLN A 229 2.81 -6.45 3.41
C GLN A 229 2.35 -5.03 3.12
N ARG A 230 2.26 -4.64 1.84
CA ARG A 230 1.79 -3.31 1.44
C ARG A 230 0.29 -3.12 1.68
N LEU A 231 -0.50 -4.18 1.61
CA LEU A 231 -1.93 -4.15 1.88
C LEU A 231 -2.29 -4.31 3.37
N ALA A 232 -1.41 -4.83 4.19
CA ALA A 232 -1.64 -5.07 5.62
C ALA A 232 -2.18 -3.87 6.44
N PRO A 233 -1.92 -2.58 6.11
CA PRO A 233 -2.55 -1.47 6.81
C PRO A 233 -4.07 -1.39 6.68
N PHE A 234 -4.68 -1.96 5.63
CA PHE A 234 -6.07 -1.74 5.27
C PHE A 234 -6.98 -2.82 5.84
N GLY A 235 -7.99 -2.40 6.62
CA GLY A 235 -8.93 -3.33 7.26
C GLY A 235 -10.08 -3.79 6.37
N THR A 236 -10.24 -3.22 5.18
CA THR A 236 -11.25 -3.61 4.18
C THR A 236 -10.62 -3.60 2.79
N ILE A 237 -10.88 -4.64 1.99
CA ILE A 237 -10.36 -4.78 0.63
C ILE A 237 -11.51 -4.98 -0.34
N ARG A 238 -11.61 -4.12 -1.37
CA ARG A 238 -12.64 -4.23 -2.41
C ARG A 238 -12.08 -4.90 -3.66
N PHE A 239 -12.80 -5.89 -4.15
CA PHE A 239 -12.39 -6.78 -5.24
C PHE A 239 -12.98 -6.40 -6.60
N MET A 240 -13.58 -5.24 -6.77
CA MET A 240 -14.28 -4.81 -7.99
C MET A 240 -13.43 -5.01 -9.26
N GLY A 241 -12.17 -4.55 -9.25
CA GLY A 241 -11.25 -4.75 -10.37
C GLY A 241 -10.89 -6.21 -10.56
N MET A 242 -10.51 -6.93 -9.50
CA MET A 242 -10.18 -8.36 -9.58
C MET A 242 -11.35 -9.23 -10.05
N GLN A 243 -12.59 -8.82 -9.79
CA GLN A 243 -13.81 -9.48 -10.28
C GLN A 243 -14.19 -9.07 -11.70
N GLU A 244 -13.55 -8.05 -12.28
CA GLU A 244 -13.94 -7.49 -13.59
C GLU A 244 -15.40 -7.08 -13.67
N THR A 245 -15.89 -6.51 -12.58
CA THR A 245 -17.32 -6.24 -12.39
C THR A 245 -17.92 -5.36 -13.49
N ASN A 246 -17.15 -4.41 -14.02
CA ASN A 246 -17.65 -3.44 -15.01
C ASN A 246 -17.96 -4.06 -16.38
N THR A 247 -17.26 -5.14 -16.73
CA THR A 247 -17.37 -5.84 -18.03
C THR A 247 -17.75 -7.32 -17.89
N SER A 248 -18.31 -7.70 -16.74
CA SER A 248 -18.56 -9.08 -16.40
C SER A 248 -19.61 -9.77 -17.31
N ASP A 249 -19.22 -10.88 -17.89
CA ASP A 249 -20.09 -11.77 -18.68
C ASP A 249 -20.76 -12.88 -17.87
N ILE A 250 -20.50 -12.95 -16.57
CA ILE A 250 -20.99 -14.00 -15.68
C ILE A 250 -22.52 -13.99 -15.59
N ARG A 251 -23.13 -15.15 -15.88
CA ARG A 251 -24.58 -15.40 -15.74
C ARG A 251 -24.86 -16.54 -14.78
N THR A 252 -24.06 -17.61 -14.85
CA THR A 252 -24.25 -18.83 -14.07
C THR A 252 -22.98 -19.19 -13.29
N TRP A 253 -23.12 -20.08 -12.31
CA TRP A 253 -21.98 -20.57 -11.53
C TRP A 253 -20.88 -21.24 -12.38
N ALA A 254 -21.24 -21.79 -13.54
CA ALA A 254 -20.30 -22.44 -14.45
C ALA A 254 -19.44 -21.44 -15.26
N ASP A 255 -19.85 -20.19 -15.36
CA ASP A 255 -19.13 -19.18 -16.16
C ASP A 255 -17.93 -18.60 -15.41
N ARG A 256 -17.84 -18.80 -14.07
CA ARG A 256 -16.79 -18.25 -13.24
C ARG A 256 -15.46 -18.96 -13.45
N ARG A 257 -14.36 -18.29 -13.15
CA ARG A 257 -13.10 -18.98 -12.85
C ARG A 257 -13.19 -19.73 -11.54
N ASP A 258 -12.43 -20.81 -11.43
CA ASP A 258 -12.21 -21.52 -10.18
C ASP A 258 -10.70 -21.68 -9.88
N ALA A 259 -10.40 -22.26 -8.72
CA ALA A 259 -9.01 -22.39 -8.28
C ALA A 259 -8.17 -23.38 -9.11
N SER A 260 -8.80 -24.16 -10.00
CA SER A 260 -8.13 -25.12 -10.90
C SER A 260 -7.75 -24.50 -12.25
N ASP A 261 -8.30 -23.33 -12.58
CA ASP A 261 -7.91 -22.60 -13.79
C ASP A 261 -6.43 -22.21 -13.72
N ILE A 262 -5.75 -22.37 -14.86
CA ILE A 262 -4.29 -22.13 -14.93
C ILE A 262 -3.91 -20.65 -14.75
N ARG A 263 -4.87 -19.74 -14.85
CA ARG A 263 -4.73 -18.30 -14.67
C ARG A 263 -5.86 -17.75 -13.84
N GLN A 264 -5.58 -16.69 -13.11
CA GLN A 264 -6.54 -15.93 -12.32
C GLN A 264 -6.71 -14.48 -12.83
N GLY A 265 -6.03 -14.13 -13.90
CA GLY A 265 -6.09 -12.83 -14.55
C GLY A 265 -6.85 -12.86 -15.87
N SER A 266 -7.25 -11.70 -16.34
CA SER A 266 -8.18 -11.45 -17.44
C SER A 266 -7.54 -10.90 -18.72
N GLY A 267 -6.29 -10.95 -18.88
CA GLY A 267 -5.57 -10.24 -19.95
C GLY A 267 -5.91 -10.59 -21.42
N ALA A 268 -7.05 -11.24 -21.69
CA ALA A 268 -7.43 -11.62 -23.06
C ALA A 268 -8.95 -11.79 -23.23
N GLU A 269 -9.75 -11.01 -22.54
CA GLU A 269 -11.21 -10.97 -22.70
C GLU A 269 -11.62 -10.84 -24.17
N GLY A 270 -12.61 -11.59 -24.58
CA GLY A 270 -13.03 -11.66 -25.98
C GLY A 270 -12.06 -12.39 -26.90
N SER A 271 -10.96 -12.93 -26.38
CA SER A 271 -10.09 -13.84 -27.10
C SER A 271 -10.81 -15.20 -27.33
N PRO A 272 -10.61 -15.86 -28.46
CA PRO A 272 -11.14 -17.22 -28.64
C PRO A 272 -10.69 -18.25 -27.60
N SER A 273 -9.60 -17.98 -26.88
CA SER A 273 -9.12 -18.82 -25.78
C SER A 273 -9.66 -18.39 -24.38
N GLU A 274 -10.22 -17.19 -24.26
CA GLU A 274 -10.86 -16.64 -23.07
C GLU A 274 -12.03 -15.73 -23.48
N PRO A 275 -13.16 -16.30 -23.83
CA PRO A 275 -14.27 -15.54 -24.41
C PRO A 275 -15.05 -14.71 -23.38
N LEU A 276 -14.88 -14.97 -22.08
CA LEU A 276 -15.65 -14.35 -21.00
C LEU A 276 -14.76 -13.46 -20.10
N ALA A 277 -15.27 -12.29 -19.76
CA ALA A 277 -14.77 -11.47 -18.67
C ALA A 277 -15.33 -12.00 -17.34
N ASN A 278 -14.57 -12.85 -16.64
CA ASN A 278 -15.04 -13.59 -15.47
C ASN A 278 -14.19 -13.40 -14.20
N GLY A 279 -13.17 -12.56 -14.24
CA GLY A 279 -12.38 -12.15 -13.08
C GLY A 279 -11.68 -13.29 -12.33
N MET A 280 -11.19 -12.98 -11.13
CA MET A 280 -10.52 -13.92 -10.23
C MET A 280 -11.51 -14.84 -9.53
N ALA A 281 -11.09 -16.08 -9.27
CA ALA A 281 -11.86 -17.07 -8.50
C ALA A 281 -12.12 -16.60 -7.06
N VAL A 282 -13.34 -16.83 -6.56
CA VAL A 282 -13.75 -16.47 -5.19
C VAL A 282 -12.84 -17.10 -4.12
N GLU A 283 -12.30 -18.28 -4.42
CA GLU A 283 -11.37 -19.03 -3.57
C GLU A 283 -10.11 -18.20 -3.25
N TYR A 284 -9.53 -17.55 -4.25
CA TYR A 284 -8.36 -16.67 -4.08
C TYR A 284 -8.73 -15.38 -3.35
N MET A 285 -9.87 -14.76 -3.68
CA MET A 285 -10.30 -13.51 -3.03
C MET A 285 -10.57 -13.70 -1.53
N VAL A 286 -11.22 -14.79 -1.15
CA VAL A 286 -11.45 -15.15 0.26
C VAL A 286 -10.13 -15.48 0.97
N GLN A 287 -9.21 -16.19 0.29
CA GLN A 287 -7.88 -16.44 0.84
C GLN A 287 -7.11 -15.14 1.09
N LEU A 288 -7.16 -14.16 0.17
CA LEU A 288 -6.50 -12.88 0.36
C LEU A 288 -7.08 -12.11 1.56
N ALA A 289 -8.40 -12.08 1.68
CA ALA A 289 -9.06 -11.44 2.81
C ALA A 289 -8.65 -12.08 4.16
N ASN A 290 -8.57 -13.41 4.21
CA ASN A 290 -8.11 -14.16 5.38
C ASN A 290 -6.61 -13.90 5.67
N ASP A 291 -5.76 -13.90 4.64
CA ASP A 291 -4.31 -13.63 4.77
C ASP A 291 -4.01 -12.23 5.31
N LEU A 292 -4.87 -11.25 4.99
CA LEU A 292 -4.74 -9.85 5.39
C LEU A 292 -5.46 -9.54 6.71
N ASP A 293 -6.25 -10.47 7.25
CA ASP A 293 -7.15 -10.21 8.37
C ASP A 293 -8.09 -9.01 8.07
N ALA A 294 -8.62 -8.96 6.84
CA ALA A 294 -9.41 -7.85 6.31
C ALA A 294 -10.85 -8.26 5.97
N ASP A 295 -11.76 -7.32 6.02
CA ASP A 295 -13.15 -7.47 5.60
C ASP A 295 -13.22 -7.39 4.06
N PRO A 296 -13.66 -8.41 3.32
CA PRO A 296 -13.80 -8.33 1.88
C PRO A 296 -15.04 -7.53 1.47
N TRP A 297 -14.93 -6.79 0.35
CA TRP A 297 -16.06 -6.18 -0.34
C TRP A 297 -16.15 -6.75 -1.75
N PHE A 298 -17.24 -7.48 -2.02
CA PHE A 298 -17.52 -8.11 -3.29
C PHE A 298 -18.59 -7.36 -4.07
N ASN A 299 -18.45 -7.38 -5.39
CA ASN A 299 -19.42 -6.84 -6.33
C ASN A 299 -20.10 -8.01 -7.08
N MET A 300 -21.42 -8.12 -7.00
CA MET A 300 -22.11 -9.18 -7.73
C MET A 300 -22.25 -8.80 -9.20
N PRO A 301 -21.94 -9.72 -10.14
CA PRO A 301 -22.09 -9.47 -11.57
C PRO A 301 -23.52 -9.13 -11.93
N HIS A 302 -23.73 -8.13 -12.78
CA HIS A 302 -25.05 -7.59 -13.08
C HIS A 302 -26.00 -8.58 -13.75
N MET A 303 -25.49 -9.62 -14.44
CA MET A 303 -26.28 -10.65 -15.11
C MET A 303 -26.35 -11.96 -14.32
N ALA A 304 -25.71 -12.08 -13.17
CA ALA A 304 -25.65 -13.31 -12.40
C ALA A 304 -27.04 -13.80 -11.96
N ASP A 305 -27.29 -15.10 -12.09
CA ASP A 305 -28.50 -15.72 -11.58
C ASP A 305 -28.45 -15.96 -10.06
N ASP A 306 -29.61 -16.24 -9.46
CA ASP A 306 -29.71 -16.49 -8.01
C ASP A 306 -28.86 -17.70 -7.56
N THR A 307 -28.58 -18.65 -8.45
CA THR A 307 -27.73 -19.80 -8.15
C THR A 307 -26.28 -19.40 -8.01
N PHE A 308 -25.80 -18.55 -8.91
CA PHE A 308 -24.46 -17.96 -8.81
C PHE A 308 -24.31 -17.18 -7.48
N VAL A 309 -25.23 -16.25 -7.24
CA VAL A 309 -25.19 -15.40 -6.02
C VAL A 309 -25.22 -16.25 -4.75
N ARG A 310 -26.07 -17.27 -4.72
CA ARG A 310 -26.18 -18.20 -3.58
C ARG A 310 -24.92 -19.02 -3.35
N ASN A 311 -24.33 -19.56 -4.42
CA ASN A 311 -23.11 -20.36 -4.32
C ASN A 311 -21.93 -19.52 -3.89
N PHE A 312 -21.80 -18.31 -4.45
CA PHE A 312 -20.76 -17.34 -4.06
C PHE A 312 -20.89 -16.98 -2.57
N ALA A 313 -22.08 -16.57 -2.13
CA ALA A 313 -22.36 -16.24 -0.74
C ALA A 313 -22.11 -17.43 0.21
N THR A 314 -22.45 -18.65 -0.23
CA THR A 314 -22.22 -19.87 0.55
C THR A 314 -20.73 -20.13 0.72
N TYR A 315 -19.95 -20.02 -0.36
CA TYR A 315 -18.50 -20.19 -0.30
C TYR A 315 -17.88 -19.18 0.67
N VAL A 316 -18.24 -17.90 0.56
CA VAL A 316 -17.74 -16.83 1.43
C VAL A 316 -18.11 -17.10 2.90
N ARG A 317 -19.37 -17.42 3.19
CA ARG A 317 -19.82 -17.75 4.55
C ARG A 317 -19.00 -18.86 5.20
N ASP A 318 -18.69 -19.91 4.41
CA ASP A 318 -18.09 -21.14 4.91
C ASP A 318 -16.56 -21.06 5.02
N HIS A 319 -15.90 -20.19 4.25
CA HIS A 319 -14.45 -20.12 4.17
C HIS A 319 -13.82 -18.79 4.66
N LEU A 320 -14.62 -17.71 4.76
CA LEU A 320 -14.15 -16.47 5.35
C LEU A 320 -14.04 -16.63 6.87
N GLU A 321 -12.90 -16.26 7.45
CA GLU A 321 -12.63 -16.41 8.87
C GLU A 321 -13.74 -15.82 9.75
N PRO A 322 -14.11 -16.51 10.85
CA PRO A 322 -15.09 -15.99 11.80
C PRO A 322 -14.63 -14.66 12.38
N GLY A 323 -15.54 -13.69 12.46
CA GLY A 323 -15.24 -12.34 12.94
C GLY A 323 -14.98 -11.32 11.85
N ARG A 324 -14.75 -11.76 10.60
CA ARG A 324 -14.72 -10.86 9.45
C ARG A 324 -16.13 -10.53 8.98
N LYS A 325 -16.35 -9.25 8.65
CA LYS A 325 -17.55 -8.82 7.92
C LYS A 325 -17.34 -9.04 6.43
N VAL A 326 -18.42 -9.12 5.69
CA VAL A 326 -18.41 -9.09 4.23
C VAL A 326 -19.33 -7.96 3.76
N TYR A 327 -18.79 -7.09 2.91
CA TYR A 327 -19.55 -6.07 2.19
C TYR A 327 -19.96 -6.64 0.85
N VAL A 328 -21.21 -6.43 0.47
CA VAL A 328 -21.74 -6.90 -0.82
C VAL A 328 -22.52 -5.80 -1.50
N GLU A 329 -22.14 -5.52 -2.72
CA GLU A 329 -22.73 -4.54 -3.62
C GLU A 329 -23.20 -5.25 -4.90
N TRP A 330 -24.31 -4.81 -5.48
CA TRP A 330 -24.72 -5.27 -6.80
C TRP A 330 -24.08 -4.41 -7.88
N SER A 331 -23.24 -5.02 -8.73
CA SER A 331 -22.49 -4.38 -9.80
C SER A 331 -21.61 -3.20 -9.34
N ASN A 332 -21.34 -2.26 -10.23
CA ASN A 332 -20.58 -1.04 -9.99
C ASN A 332 -21.13 0.09 -10.87
N GLU A 333 -21.19 1.32 -10.33
CA GLU A 333 -21.45 2.57 -11.06
C GLU A 333 -22.55 2.51 -12.13
N ILE A 334 -23.72 2.03 -11.79
CA ILE A 334 -24.86 1.88 -12.71
C ILE A 334 -25.32 3.19 -13.37
N TRP A 335 -24.83 4.32 -12.91
CA TRP A 335 -25.06 5.67 -13.47
C TRP A 335 -23.96 6.11 -14.45
N ASN A 336 -22.91 5.32 -14.62
CA ASN A 336 -21.80 5.62 -15.53
C ASN A 336 -22.08 5.00 -16.91
N PHE A 337 -22.50 5.83 -17.87
CA PHE A 337 -22.78 5.40 -19.23
C PHE A 337 -21.55 5.47 -20.14
N GLY A 338 -20.35 5.58 -19.57
CA GLY A 338 -19.09 5.55 -20.29
C GLY A 338 -18.78 4.15 -20.85
N TRP A 339 -17.84 4.09 -21.77
CA TRP A 339 -17.31 2.84 -22.28
C TRP A 339 -16.72 2.00 -21.12
N GLY A 340 -17.01 0.70 -21.12
CA GLY A 340 -16.53 -0.22 -20.09
C GLY A 340 -17.40 -0.34 -18.85
N PHE A 341 -18.63 0.24 -18.85
CA PHE A 341 -19.62 0.09 -17.77
C PHE A 341 -20.90 -0.61 -18.30
N GLU A 342 -20.81 -1.92 -18.47
CA GLU A 342 -21.87 -2.69 -19.14
C GLU A 342 -23.17 -2.79 -18.31
N ALA A 343 -23.06 -2.78 -16.99
CA ALA A 343 -24.23 -2.81 -16.11
C ALA A 343 -25.21 -1.66 -16.37
N SER A 344 -24.73 -0.46 -16.68
CA SER A 344 -25.59 0.70 -16.99
C SER A 344 -26.40 0.49 -18.25
N GLN A 345 -25.77 -0.05 -19.31
CA GLN A 345 -26.46 -0.40 -20.55
C GLN A 345 -27.47 -1.53 -20.33
N TRP A 346 -27.08 -2.55 -19.58
CA TRP A 346 -27.97 -3.66 -19.23
C TRP A 346 -29.21 -3.18 -18.46
N VAL A 347 -29.05 -2.29 -17.47
CA VAL A 347 -30.19 -1.67 -16.74
C VAL A 347 -31.13 -0.93 -17.68
N MET A 348 -30.59 -0.15 -18.63
CA MET A 348 -31.43 0.54 -19.63
C MET A 348 -32.22 -0.46 -20.49
N ASP A 349 -31.61 -1.56 -20.90
CA ASP A 349 -32.26 -2.57 -21.71
C ASP A 349 -33.35 -3.30 -20.90
N GLN A 350 -33.10 -3.66 -19.64
CA GLN A 350 -34.11 -4.22 -18.75
C GLN A 350 -35.26 -3.22 -18.52
N THR A 351 -34.97 -1.95 -18.33
CA THR A 351 -36.01 -0.92 -18.18
C THR A 351 -36.92 -0.83 -19.43
N ARG A 352 -36.34 -0.92 -20.64
CA ARG A 352 -37.10 -0.97 -21.88
C ARG A 352 -38.01 -2.21 -21.96
N LEU A 353 -37.54 -3.37 -21.53
CA LEU A 353 -38.33 -4.60 -21.46
C LEU A 353 -39.50 -4.50 -20.46
N LEU A 354 -39.31 -3.71 -19.39
CA LEU A 354 -40.29 -3.46 -18.32
C LEU A 354 -41.17 -2.22 -18.55
N GLN A 355 -41.22 -1.66 -19.78
CA GLN A 355 -41.92 -0.39 -20.10
C GLN A 355 -43.35 -0.29 -19.53
N ASN A 356 -44.08 -1.43 -19.47
CA ASN A 356 -45.46 -1.47 -18.93
C ASN A 356 -45.53 -1.39 -17.39
N ALA A 357 -44.41 -1.51 -16.69
CA ALA A 357 -44.34 -1.47 -15.22
C ALA A 357 -44.19 -0.04 -14.67
N GLY A 358 -43.97 0.97 -15.53
CA GLY A 358 -43.77 2.36 -15.11
C GLY A 358 -42.53 2.63 -14.28
N LEU A 359 -41.50 1.79 -14.43
CA LEU A 359 -40.23 1.91 -13.69
C LEU A 359 -39.20 2.70 -14.49
N ASP A 360 -38.41 3.50 -13.79
CA ASP A 360 -37.18 4.09 -14.34
C ASP A 360 -35.94 3.21 -14.11
N ASN A 361 -34.80 3.57 -14.72
CA ASN A 361 -33.55 2.82 -14.63
C ASN A 361 -33.08 2.60 -13.19
N TRP A 362 -33.25 3.61 -12.34
CA TRP A 362 -32.78 3.58 -10.96
C TRP A 362 -33.63 2.64 -10.10
N GLN A 363 -34.93 2.57 -10.40
CA GLN A 363 -35.83 1.60 -9.76
C GLN A 363 -35.55 0.18 -10.19
N VAL A 364 -35.21 -0.06 -11.45
CA VAL A 364 -34.80 -1.37 -11.94
C VAL A 364 -33.51 -1.79 -11.24
N ALA A 365 -32.51 -0.92 -11.23
CA ALA A 365 -31.23 -1.19 -10.55
C ALA A 365 -31.43 -1.50 -9.05
N GLY A 366 -32.26 -0.73 -8.34
CA GLY A 366 -32.54 -0.99 -6.93
C GLY A 366 -33.26 -2.32 -6.68
N ARG A 367 -34.10 -2.78 -7.62
CA ARG A 367 -34.76 -4.10 -7.52
C ARG A 367 -33.78 -5.25 -7.75
N GLU A 368 -32.88 -5.13 -8.72
CA GLU A 368 -31.86 -6.14 -8.97
C GLU A 368 -30.88 -6.22 -7.78
N ALA A 369 -30.42 -5.07 -7.27
CA ALA A 369 -29.63 -5.03 -6.05
C ALA A 369 -30.33 -5.72 -4.87
N LYS A 370 -31.63 -5.41 -4.68
CA LYS A 370 -32.42 -6.06 -3.63
C LYS A 370 -32.48 -7.57 -3.79
N ARG A 371 -32.68 -8.07 -5.03
CA ARG A 371 -32.74 -9.53 -5.32
C ARG A 371 -31.48 -10.23 -4.82
N ASP A 372 -30.31 -9.75 -5.20
CA ASP A 372 -29.04 -10.36 -4.84
C ASP A 372 -28.77 -10.26 -3.33
N LEU A 373 -29.01 -9.09 -2.74
CA LEU A 373 -28.79 -8.87 -1.30
C LEU A 373 -29.75 -9.65 -0.41
N ASP A 374 -30.96 -9.97 -0.89
CA ASP A 374 -31.88 -10.86 -0.21
C ASP A 374 -31.40 -12.33 -0.27
N VAL A 375 -30.80 -12.78 -1.38
CA VAL A 375 -30.13 -14.08 -1.48
C VAL A 375 -28.98 -14.17 -0.47
N TRP A 376 -28.12 -13.17 -0.41
CA TRP A 376 -27.04 -13.09 0.60
C TRP A 376 -27.58 -13.14 2.03
N SER A 377 -28.65 -12.39 2.31
CA SER A 377 -29.30 -12.37 3.63
C SER A 377 -29.81 -13.76 4.00
N SER A 378 -30.36 -14.52 3.03
CA SER A 378 -30.84 -15.88 3.25
C SER A 378 -29.71 -16.87 3.57
N VAL A 379 -28.56 -16.71 2.89
CA VAL A 379 -27.37 -17.56 3.11
C VAL A 379 -26.71 -17.24 4.47
N PHE A 380 -26.67 -15.99 4.86
CA PHE A 380 -26.10 -15.55 6.13
C PHE A 380 -27.12 -15.55 7.28
N ALA A 381 -28.29 -16.20 7.11
CA ALA A 381 -29.26 -16.36 8.20
C ALA A 381 -28.59 -16.98 9.45
N GLY A 382 -28.70 -16.31 10.59
CA GLY A 382 -27.98 -16.66 11.84
C GLY A 382 -26.56 -16.11 11.97
N GLN A 383 -26.02 -15.45 10.93
CA GLN A 383 -24.74 -14.76 10.93
C GLN A 383 -24.86 -13.34 10.33
N THR A 384 -26.03 -12.73 10.43
CA THR A 384 -26.34 -11.44 9.79
C THR A 384 -25.45 -10.29 10.26
N SER A 385 -24.87 -10.36 11.44
CA SER A 385 -23.90 -9.37 11.95
C SER A 385 -22.59 -9.32 11.14
N ARG A 386 -22.31 -10.37 10.36
CA ARG A 386 -21.15 -10.43 9.45
C ARG A 386 -21.44 -9.86 8.05
N LEU A 387 -22.71 -9.66 7.69
CA LEU A 387 -23.10 -9.19 6.36
C LEU A 387 -23.40 -7.68 6.39
N VAL A 388 -22.80 -6.93 5.47
CA VAL A 388 -23.11 -5.53 5.19
C VAL A 388 -23.59 -5.43 3.75
N ARG A 389 -24.89 -5.18 3.57
CA ARG A 389 -25.52 -5.02 2.26
C ARG A 389 -25.40 -3.58 1.81
N VAL A 390 -24.77 -3.37 0.67
CA VAL A 390 -24.39 -2.03 0.20
C VAL A 390 -25.30 -1.59 -0.95
N ALA A 391 -25.90 -0.42 -0.79
CA ALA A 391 -26.70 0.23 -1.83
C ALA A 391 -25.82 1.23 -2.60
N GLY A 392 -25.59 1.02 -3.90
CA GLY A 392 -24.82 1.88 -4.77
C GLY A 392 -25.48 3.25 -4.94
N GLY A 393 -24.70 4.33 -4.83
CA GLY A 393 -25.16 5.73 -4.95
C GLY A 393 -24.22 6.60 -5.75
N TRP A 394 -24.76 7.64 -6.38
CA TRP A 394 -24.02 8.61 -7.18
C TRP A 394 -23.68 9.87 -6.36
N ALA A 395 -22.42 10.09 -6.04
CA ALA A 395 -21.98 11.19 -5.16
C ALA A 395 -22.51 12.56 -5.59
N ALA A 396 -22.50 12.87 -6.88
CA ALA A 396 -22.95 14.16 -7.41
C ALA A 396 -24.47 14.28 -7.54
N ASN A 397 -25.26 13.24 -7.22
CA ASN A 397 -26.71 13.23 -7.42
C ASN A 397 -27.43 12.35 -6.39
N ASP A 398 -27.75 12.92 -5.24
CA ASP A 398 -28.46 12.25 -4.14
C ASP A 398 -29.90 11.82 -4.51
N TRP A 399 -30.55 12.49 -5.47
CA TRP A 399 -31.85 12.04 -5.97
C TRP A 399 -31.76 10.64 -6.61
N VAL A 400 -30.73 10.41 -7.44
CA VAL A 400 -30.48 9.08 -8.03
C VAL A 400 -30.24 8.05 -6.93
N THR A 401 -29.36 8.37 -5.98
CA THR A 401 -29.08 7.49 -4.84
C THR A 401 -30.35 7.15 -4.08
N ASN A 402 -31.16 8.15 -3.73
CA ASN A 402 -32.42 7.91 -3.01
C ASN A 402 -33.41 7.05 -3.83
N ARG A 403 -33.44 7.21 -5.15
CA ARG A 403 -34.30 6.45 -6.03
C ARG A 403 -33.95 4.95 -6.06
N VAL A 404 -32.65 4.64 -6.02
CA VAL A 404 -32.16 3.27 -5.90
C VAL A 404 -32.57 2.68 -4.54
N VAL A 405 -32.22 3.34 -3.44
CA VAL A 405 -32.48 2.80 -2.09
C VAL A 405 -33.97 2.69 -1.76
N GLU A 406 -34.84 3.57 -2.27
CA GLU A 406 -36.30 3.43 -2.15
C GLU A 406 -36.79 2.10 -2.74
N SER A 407 -36.23 1.71 -3.90
CA SER A 407 -36.61 0.48 -4.59
C SER A 407 -36.09 -0.78 -3.92
N MET A 408 -35.06 -0.66 -3.08
CA MET A 408 -34.53 -1.73 -2.26
C MET A 408 -35.38 -2.02 -1.02
N GLY A 409 -36.27 -1.10 -0.61
CA GLY A 409 -37.25 -1.33 0.45
C GLY A 409 -36.67 -1.66 1.81
N GLY A 410 -35.42 -1.26 2.10
CA GLY A 410 -34.70 -1.52 3.35
C GLY A 410 -33.79 -2.77 3.33
N SER A 411 -33.62 -3.44 2.20
CA SER A 411 -32.66 -4.55 2.04
C SER A 411 -31.23 -4.06 1.87
N PHE A 412 -30.77 -3.09 2.68
CA PHE A 412 -29.41 -2.56 2.68
C PHE A 412 -29.02 -2.09 4.09
N ASP A 413 -27.72 -2.09 4.40
CA ASP A 413 -27.13 -1.70 5.69
C ASP A 413 -26.22 -0.48 5.55
N ALA A 414 -25.78 -0.19 4.32
CA ALA A 414 -24.96 0.96 3.98
C ALA A 414 -25.39 1.59 2.66
N ILE A 415 -25.26 2.91 2.56
CA ILE A 415 -25.30 3.68 1.29
C ILE A 415 -23.87 3.99 0.91
N THR A 416 -23.50 3.79 -0.35
CA THR A 416 -22.12 4.03 -0.81
C THR A 416 -22.05 5.06 -1.93
N ILE A 417 -20.98 5.87 -1.92
CA ILE A 417 -20.71 6.90 -2.95
C ILE A 417 -19.21 6.89 -3.30
N ALA A 418 -18.84 7.59 -4.39
CA ALA A 418 -17.44 7.87 -4.73
C ALA A 418 -17.17 9.38 -4.68
N PRO A 419 -16.73 9.92 -3.54
CA PRO A 419 -16.50 11.35 -3.37
C PRO A 419 -15.16 11.79 -3.95
N TYR A 420 -14.91 11.54 -5.24
CA TYR A 420 -13.72 12.02 -5.94
C TYR A 420 -13.62 13.54 -5.92
N PHE A 421 -12.40 14.06 -5.92
CA PHE A 421 -12.15 15.49 -6.03
C PHE A 421 -11.21 15.82 -7.19
N SER A 422 -11.51 16.88 -7.92
CA SER A 422 -10.75 17.36 -9.08
C SER A 422 -11.14 18.82 -9.34
N PRO A 423 -10.27 19.65 -9.93
CA PRO A 423 -10.70 20.92 -10.48
C PRO A 423 -11.92 20.73 -11.38
N ASP A 424 -12.95 21.56 -11.21
CA ASP A 424 -14.18 21.47 -12.01
C ASP A 424 -13.96 21.81 -13.49
N ASP A 425 -14.95 21.54 -14.33
CA ASP A 425 -14.85 21.75 -15.78
C ASP A 425 -14.62 23.22 -16.15
N ALA A 426 -15.15 24.17 -15.38
CA ALA A 426 -14.95 25.60 -15.60
C ALA A 426 -13.48 25.99 -15.38
N LYS A 427 -12.86 25.44 -14.34
CA LYS A 427 -11.43 25.60 -14.08
C LYS A 427 -10.59 24.91 -15.15
N ARG A 428 -10.89 23.65 -15.46
CA ARG A 428 -10.16 22.87 -16.48
C ARG A 428 -10.21 23.54 -17.86
N ALA A 429 -11.31 24.19 -18.21
CA ALA A 429 -11.44 24.94 -19.45
C ALA A 429 -10.46 26.13 -19.55
N THR A 430 -9.92 26.64 -18.45
CA THR A 430 -8.93 27.72 -18.43
C THR A 430 -7.47 27.20 -18.54
N TYR A 431 -7.25 25.91 -18.41
CA TYR A 431 -5.90 25.34 -18.41
C TYR A 431 -5.32 25.21 -19.80
N THR A 432 -4.01 25.39 -19.87
CA THR A 432 -3.20 25.30 -21.09
C THR A 432 -1.96 24.44 -20.82
N ALA A 433 -1.16 24.15 -21.83
CA ALA A 433 0.12 23.49 -21.67
C ALA A 433 1.11 24.27 -20.75
N ALA A 434 0.89 25.56 -20.54
CA ALA A 434 1.70 26.41 -19.66
C ALA A 434 1.14 26.50 -18.22
N THR A 435 0.02 25.86 -17.91
CA THR A 435 -0.57 25.89 -16.56
C THR A 435 0.37 25.23 -15.56
N SER A 436 0.67 25.94 -14.48
CA SER A 436 1.64 25.48 -13.49
C SER A 436 1.06 24.39 -12.58
N VAL A 437 1.92 23.51 -12.06
CA VAL A 437 1.58 22.53 -11.02
C VAL A 437 1.00 23.23 -9.79
N ASP A 438 1.53 24.40 -9.41
CA ASP A 438 1.04 25.16 -8.25
C ASP A 438 -0.42 25.59 -8.43
N THR A 439 -0.79 26.06 -9.63
CA THR A 439 -2.19 26.41 -9.95
C THR A 439 -3.11 25.21 -9.83
N ILE A 440 -2.69 24.08 -10.43
CA ILE A 440 -3.46 22.83 -10.41
C ILE A 440 -3.65 22.33 -8.98
N LEU A 441 -2.60 22.31 -8.16
CA LEU A 441 -2.69 21.89 -6.76
C LEU A 441 -3.59 22.81 -5.93
N ALA A 442 -3.54 24.11 -6.16
CA ALA A 442 -4.41 25.06 -5.46
C ALA A 442 -5.90 24.83 -5.81
N ASP A 443 -6.20 24.65 -7.10
CA ASP A 443 -7.56 24.38 -7.56
C ASP A 443 -8.05 22.98 -7.11
N THR A 444 -7.16 21.98 -7.10
CA THR A 444 -7.45 20.63 -6.58
C THR A 444 -7.76 20.66 -5.08
N ARG A 445 -6.98 21.40 -4.28
CA ARG A 445 -7.26 21.58 -2.85
C ARG A 445 -8.62 22.25 -2.62
N ALA A 446 -8.98 23.26 -3.42
CA ALA A 446 -10.29 23.90 -3.33
C ALA A 446 -11.45 22.94 -3.66
N ALA A 447 -11.24 22.01 -4.59
CA ALA A 447 -12.24 21.03 -5.01
C ALA A 447 -12.59 19.99 -3.91
N VAL A 448 -11.74 19.79 -2.90
CA VAL A 448 -12.04 18.95 -1.73
C VAL A 448 -13.37 19.36 -1.09
N GLY A 449 -13.66 20.68 -1.04
CA GLY A 449 -14.91 21.21 -0.49
C GLY A 449 -16.16 20.67 -1.19
N THR A 450 -16.11 20.45 -2.50
CA THR A 450 -17.21 19.89 -3.29
C THR A 450 -17.47 18.43 -2.92
N ALA A 451 -16.44 17.59 -2.86
CA ALA A 451 -16.56 16.18 -2.46
C ALA A 451 -17.11 16.03 -1.03
N VAL A 452 -16.66 16.88 -0.10
CA VAL A 452 -17.18 16.96 1.27
C VAL A 452 -18.66 17.41 1.29
N GLY A 453 -19.04 18.31 0.41
CA GLY A 453 -20.43 18.74 0.24
C GLY A 453 -21.35 17.58 -0.15
N TRP A 454 -20.98 16.81 -1.17
CA TRP A 454 -21.69 15.60 -1.58
C TRP A 454 -21.79 14.56 -0.44
N THR A 455 -20.70 14.36 0.27
CA THR A 455 -20.65 13.43 1.41
C THR A 455 -21.63 13.84 2.51
N ARG A 456 -21.71 15.13 2.88
CA ARG A 456 -22.68 15.63 3.87
C ARG A 456 -24.13 15.43 3.43
N THR A 457 -24.43 15.66 2.15
CA THR A 457 -25.77 15.41 1.59
C THR A 457 -26.16 13.94 1.75
N HIS A 458 -25.24 13.02 1.43
CA HIS A 458 -25.49 11.58 1.56
C HIS A 458 -25.48 11.11 3.01
N GLN A 459 -24.73 11.74 3.91
CA GLN A 459 -24.86 11.48 5.35
C GLN A 459 -26.27 11.82 5.85
N THR A 460 -26.81 12.97 5.43
CA THR A 460 -28.19 13.33 5.76
C THR A 460 -29.20 12.30 5.19
N LEU A 461 -28.92 11.75 4.01
CA LEU A 461 -29.75 10.69 3.43
C LEU A 461 -29.66 9.39 4.26
N ALA A 462 -28.46 8.98 4.68
CA ALA A 462 -28.24 7.81 5.53
C ALA A 462 -28.95 7.97 6.89
N ASP A 463 -28.86 9.14 7.52
CA ASP A 463 -29.55 9.47 8.78
C ASP A 463 -31.07 9.39 8.63
N THR A 464 -31.60 9.88 7.49
CA THR A 464 -33.03 9.82 7.14
C THR A 464 -33.50 8.37 7.04
N TRP A 465 -32.72 7.52 6.37
CA TRP A 465 -33.03 6.09 6.24
C TRP A 465 -32.84 5.35 7.55
N SER A 466 -31.86 5.72 8.36
CA SER A 466 -31.67 5.18 9.72
C SER A 466 -32.92 5.41 10.59
N THR A 467 -33.43 6.63 10.56
CA THR A 467 -34.67 6.99 11.25
C THR A 467 -35.86 6.20 10.73
N ARG A 468 -36.00 6.11 9.39
CA ARG A 468 -37.11 5.42 8.73
C ARG A 468 -37.13 3.92 9.03
N LEU A 469 -35.98 3.29 9.08
CA LEU A 469 -35.84 1.84 9.28
C LEU A 469 -35.67 1.46 10.76
N GLY A 470 -35.47 2.40 11.65
CA GLY A 470 -35.24 2.19 13.08
C GLY A 470 -33.93 1.43 13.37
N ARG A 471 -32.93 1.56 12.52
CA ARG A 471 -31.60 0.98 12.65
C ARG A 471 -30.55 1.84 11.96
N ASP A 472 -29.30 1.67 12.33
CA ASP A 472 -28.18 2.40 11.74
C ASP A 472 -27.99 2.02 10.26
N ILE A 473 -27.90 3.02 9.41
CA ILE A 473 -27.53 2.93 7.97
C ILE A 473 -26.23 3.70 7.79
N GLN A 474 -25.15 2.98 7.51
CA GLN A 474 -23.84 3.55 7.34
C GLN A 474 -23.72 4.36 6.05
N LEU A 475 -22.91 5.42 6.07
CA LEU A 475 -22.39 6.04 4.86
C LEU A 475 -20.96 5.54 4.62
N VAL A 476 -20.72 4.93 3.47
CA VAL A 476 -19.40 4.41 3.10
C VAL A 476 -19.00 4.94 1.72
N ALA A 477 -17.71 4.97 1.42
CA ALA A 477 -17.22 5.26 0.06
C ALA A 477 -16.66 3.98 -0.57
N TYR A 478 -17.21 3.59 -1.74
CA TYR A 478 -16.69 2.47 -2.50
C TYR A 478 -15.37 2.80 -3.21
N GLU A 479 -15.16 4.07 -3.56
CA GLU A 479 -13.98 4.64 -4.19
C GLU A 479 -13.82 6.11 -3.80
N GLY A 480 -12.63 6.66 -4.03
CA GLY A 480 -12.38 8.08 -3.87
C GLY A 480 -10.91 8.44 -4.03
N GLY A 481 -10.64 9.73 -3.98
CA GLY A 481 -9.31 10.28 -4.16
C GLY A 481 -9.27 11.39 -5.23
N PRO A 482 -8.08 11.84 -5.66
CA PRO A 482 -7.96 12.81 -6.73
C PRO A 482 -8.29 12.19 -8.09
N HIS A 483 -9.24 12.77 -8.81
CA HIS A 483 -9.60 12.37 -10.17
C HIS A 483 -8.94 13.32 -11.18
N MET A 484 -7.65 13.09 -11.45
CA MET A 484 -6.82 13.93 -12.30
C MET A 484 -6.77 13.38 -13.74
N ASP A 485 -7.93 13.20 -14.35
CA ASP A 485 -8.09 12.77 -15.73
C ASP A 485 -7.87 13.93 -16.70
N GLY A 486 -6.76 13.89 -17.44
CA GLY A 486 -6.38 14.91 -18.40
C GLY A 486 -6.49 14.49 -19.87
N ARG A 487 -7.14 13.39 -20.18
CA ARG A 487 -7.26 12.72 -21.50
C ARG A 487 -7.01 13.62 -22.72
N SER A 488 -5.80 13.53 -23.33
CA SER A 488 -5.39 14.31 -24.49
C SER A 488 -5.50 15.84 -24.32
N ALA A 489 -5.76 16.33 -23.12
CA ALA A 489 -5.79 17.76 -22.86
C ALA A 489 -4.37 18.33 -22.83
N PRO A 490 -4.17 19.60 -23.22
CA PRO A 490 -2.85 20.21 -23.25
C PRO A 490 -2.15 20.28 -21.88
N TYR A 491 -2.87 20.09 -20.80
CA TYR A 491 -2.38 20.10 -19.41
C TYR A 491 -2.21 18.69 -18.81
N GLN A 492 -2.33 17.61 -19.58
CA GLN A 492 -2.25 16.22 -19.08
C GLN A 492 -0.96 15.96 -18.30
N ASP A 493 0.21 16.38 -18.82
CA ASP A 493 1.48 16.23 -18.12
C ASP A 493 1.53 17.01 -16.79
N ALA A 494 0.90 18.18 -16.76
CA ALA A 494 0.85 18.99 -15.54
C ALA A 494 -0.06 18.34 -14.49
N PHE A 495 -1.15 17.67 -14.89
CA PHE A 495 -1.99 16.85 -14.02
C PHE A 495 -1.20 15.68 -13.44
N TYR A 496 -0.50 14.92 -14.28
CA TYR A 496 0.34 13.81 -13.82
C TYR A 496 1.40 14.27 -12.82
N ARG A 497 2.08 15.40 -13.09
CA ARG A 497 3.04 15.97 -12.14
C ARG A 497 2.40 16.46 -10.86
N ALA A 498 1.20 17.03 -10.91
CA ALA A 498 0.49 17.53 -9.74
C ALA A 498 0.03 16.38 -8.83
N VAL A 499 -0.51 15.31 -9.39
CA VAL A 499 -0.97 14.16 -8.60
C VAL A 499 0.18 13.42 -7.91
N ASN A 500 1.39 13.48 -8.48
CA ASN A 500 2.60 12.88 -7.92
C ASN A 500 3.48 13.87 -7.12
N ASP A 501 3.08 15.14 -7.00
CA ASP A 501 3.77 16.13 -6.19
C ASP A 501 3.63 15.79 -4.68
N PRO A 502 4.69 15.95 -3.86
CA PRO A 502 4.61 15.72 -2.42
C PRO A 502 3.44 16.43 -1.72
N ARG A 503 3.09 17.63 -2.17
CA ARG A 503 1.97 18.44 -1.65
C ARG A 503 0.60 17.79 -1.87
N MET A 504 0.46 16.87 -2.85
CA MET A 504 -0.76 16.08 -3.01
C MET A 504 -0.99 15.17 -1.80
N GLY A 505 0.07 14.67 -1.16
CA GLY A 505 -0.04 13.93 0.10
C GLY A 505 -0.66 14.76 1.23
N ASP A 506 -0.37 16.07 1.30
CA ASP A 506 -0.98 16.97 2.28
C ASP A 506 -2.46 17.25 1.96
N ILE A 507 -2.78 17.49 0.68
CA ILE A 507 -4.17 17.63 0.21
C ILE A 507 -4.97 16.37 0.53
N TYR A 508 -4.35 15.20 0.37
CA TYR A 508 -4.97 13.92 0.69
C TYR A 508 -5.30 13.79 2.18
N ARG A 509 -4.37 14.20 3.07
CA ARG A 509 -4.60 14.21 4.52
C ARG A 509 -5.72 15.17 4.91
N GLU A 510 -5.78 16.35 4.29
CA GLU A 510 -6.86 17.33 4.48
C GLU A 510 -8.21 16.74 4.03
N TYR A 511 -8.25 16.10 2.86
CA TYR A 511 -9.42 15.44 2.32
C TYR A 511 -9.95 14.34 3.26
N LEU A 512 -9.10 13.40 3.69
CA LEU A 512 -9.51 12.30 4.58
C LEU A 512 -10.05 12.83 5.92
N LYS A 513 -9.41 13.86 6.50
CA LYS A 513 -9.92 14.51 7.72
C LYS A 513 -11.27 15.18 7.50
N ALA A 514 -11.47 15.80 6.34
CA ALA A 514 -12.72 16.47 6.03
C ALA A 514 -13.88 15.50 5.77
N LEU A 515 -13.60 14.32 5.20
CA LEU A 515 -14.57 13.23 5.07
C LEU A 515 -14.92 12.64 6.44
N ASP A 516 -13.94 12.32 7.28
CA ASP A 516 -14.15 11.85 8.65
C ASP A 516 -15.07 12.77 9.45
N ALA A 517 -14.86 14.07 9.33
CA ALA A 517 -15.68 15.08 9.98
C ALA A 517 -17.14 15.17 9.47
N THR A 518 -17.51 14.44 8.42
CA THR A 518 -18.90 14.32 7.95
C THR A 518 -19.68 13.21 8.64
N GLY A 519 -18.99 12.30 9.34
CA GLY A 519 -19.59 11.10 9.93
C GLY A 519 -19.51 9.86 9.04
N MET A 520 -18.77 9.89 7.93
CA MET A 520 -18.56 8.72 7.06
C MET A 520 -17.93 7.56 7.86
N ASP A 521 -18.43 6.34 7.68
CA ASP A 521 -18.01 5.16 8.46
C ASP A 521 -16.79 4.43 7.87
N LEU A 522 -16.70 4.39 6.54
CA LEU A 522 -15.65 3.68 5.81
C LEU A 522 -15.34 4.37 4.49
N PHE A 523 -14.06 4.55 4.20
CA PHE A 523 -13.56 5.04 2.92
C PHE A 523 -12.63 4.01 2.28
N LEU A 524 -12.94 3.59 1.04
CA LEU A 524 -12.04 2.78 0.23
C LEU A 524 -11.33 3.65 -0.79
N ASP A 525 -10.01 3.61 -0.74
CA ASP A 525 -9.17 4.39 -1.63
C ASP A 525 -9.04 3.72 -3.01
N PHE A 526 -9.08 4.49 -4.09
CA PHE A 526 -8.90 4.00 -5.46
C PHE A 526 -7.63 4.58 -6.06
N GLN A 527 -6.66 3.74 -6.50
CA GLN A 527 -6.51 2.31 -6.35
C GLN A 527 -5.10 1.97 -5.85
N PHE A 528 -4.85 0.69 -5.49
CA PHE A 528 -3.61 0.25 -4.85
C PHE A 528 -2.38 0.45 -5.73
N THR A 529 -2.33 -0.20 -6.90
CA THR A 529 -1.21 -0.06 -7.85
C THR A 529 -1.67 0.33 -9.24
N GLY A 530 -0.75 0.75 -10.08
CA GLY A 530 -0.97 1.06 -11.49
C GLY A 530 0.31 1.52 -12.16
N GLN A 531 0.34 1.49 -13.48
CA GLN A 531 1.51 1.89 -14.25
C GLN A 531 1.86 3.35 -14.00
N ALA A 532 3.16 3.65 -13.90
CA ALA A 532 3.66 5.01 -13.89
C ALA A 532 3.46 5.69 -15.25
N GLY A 533 3.05 6.94 -15.24
CA GLY A 533 2.88 7.75 -16.43
C GLY A 533 1.49 8.36 -16.58
N ALA A 534 1.37 9.33 -17.46
CA ALA A 534 0.12 9.99 -17.76
C ALA A 534 -0.78 9.06 -18.58
N SER A 535 -1.57 8.23 -17.93
CA SER A 535 -2.57 7.41 -18.62
C SER A 535 -3.70 8.29 -19.16
N SER A 536 -4.47 7.76 -20.11
CA SER A 536 -5.66 8.47 -20.63
C SER A 536 -6.75 8.67 -19.57
N TRP A 537 -6.71 7.90 -18.48
CA TRP A 537 -7.70 7.93 -17.39
C TRP A 537 -7.22 8.67 -16.14
N GLY A 538 -5.99 9.18 -16.14
CA GLY A 538 -5.33 9.76 -14.97
C GLY A 538 -4.49 8.74 -14.20
N ASP A 539 -3.88 9.21 -13.11
CA ASP A 539 -3.04 8.39 -12.22
C ASP A 539 -3.74 8.21 -10.86
N PHE A 540 -4.43 7.09 -10.74
CA PHE A 540 -5.11 6.71 -9.50
C PHE A 540 -4.23 5.89 -8.55
N ALA A 541 -3.14 5.29 -9.06
CA ALA A 541 -2.28 4.39 -8.30
C ALA A 541 -1.65 5.05 -7.08
N LYS A 542 -1.62 4.34 -5.97
CA LYS A 542 -0.88 4.78 -4.78
C LYS A 542 0.57 4.34 -4.83
N LEU A 543 0.84 3.22 -5.53
CA LEU A 543 2.17 2.71 -5.82
C LEU A 543 2.29 2.41 -7.32
N HIS A 544 3.40 2.84 -7.93
CA HIS A 544 3.71 2.53 -9.33
C HIS A 544 4.59 1.28 -9.48
N ARG A 545 5.21 0.85 -8.40
CA ARG A 545 6.00 -0.37 -8.27
C ARG A 545 5.81 -0.93 -6.87
N MET A 546 5.74 -2.26 -6.77
CA MET A 546 5.63 -2.90 -5.45
C MET A 546 6.83 -2.64 -4.55
N ASP A 547 8.03 -2.56 -5.12
CA ASP A 547 9.32 -2.38 -4.42
C ASP A 547 9.78 -0.92 -4.32
N GLU A 548 8.94 0.05 -4.71
CA GLU A 548 9.33 1.45 -4.64
C GLU A 548 9.57 1.92 -3.20
N PRO A 549 10.54 2.85 -2.99
CA PRO A 549 10.79 3.44 -1.68
C PRO A 549 9.58 4.23 -1.17
N LEU A 550 9.01 3.85 -0.03
CA LEU A 550 7.81 4.51 0.51
C LEU A 550 8.02 5.98 0.88
N ALA A 551 9.26 6.42 1.06
CA ALA A 551 9.56 7.84 1.35
C ALA A 551 9.01 8.80 0.26
N GLY A 552 8.93 8.34 -1.00
CA GLY A 552 8.37 9.07 -2.13
C GLY A 552 6.87 8.86 -2.39
N ALA A 553 6.27 7.84 -1.79
CA ALA A 553 4.87 7.47 -2.03
C ALA A 553 3.89 8.31 -1.18
N HIS A 554 3.84 9.62 -1.43
CA HIS A 554 3.16 10.60 -0.56
C HIS A 554 1.66 10.33 -0.40
N ARG A 555 0.96 9.92 -1.46
CA ARG A 555 -0.46 9.55 -1.44
C ARG A 555 -0.67 8.26 -0.64
N TYR A 556 0.13 7.22 -0.91
CA TYR A 556 0.09 5.97 -0.15
C TYR A 556 0.30 6.22 1.34
N ASN A 557 1.33 7.00 1.70
CA ASN A 557 1.64 7.32 3.09
C ASN A 557 0.50 8.10 3.78
N ALA A 558 -0.22 8.96 3.06
CA ALA A 558 -1.38 9.67 3.62
C ALA A 558 -2.52 8.70 3.96
N VAL A 559 -2.82 7.75 3.06
CA VAL A 559 -3.87 6.74 3.26
C VAL A 559 -3.48 5.75 4.36
N VAL A 560 -2.22 5.30 4.38
CA VAL A 560 -1.69 4.43 5.47
C VAL A 560 -1.76 5.13 6.82
N ALA A 561 -1.42 6.43 6.89
CA ALA A 561 -1.52 7.19 8.13
C ALA A 561 -2.97 7.24 8.68
N ALA A 562 -3.95 7.33 7.79
CA ALA A 562 -5.36 7.25 8.17
C ALA A 562 -5.74 5.82 8.60
N ALA A 563 -5.38 4.80 7.83
CA ALA A 563 -5.67 3.40 8.11
C ALA A 563 -5.07 2.91 9.44
N THR A 564 -3.88 3.42 9.80
CA THR A 564 -3.19 3.06 11.06
C THR A 564 -3.54 3.98 12.24
N GLY A 565 -4.44 4.94 12.06
CA GLY A 565 -4.83 5.88 13.11
C GLY A 565 -3.87 7.04 13.34
N THR A 566 -2.67 7.03 12.72
CA THR A 566 -1.65 8.08 12.97
C THR A 566 -2.03 9.44 12.39
N LEU A 567 -2.91 9.49 11.39
CA LEU A 567 -3.47 10.74 10.86
C LEU A 567 -4.34 11.48 11.89
N TRP A 568 -5.00 10.75 12.77
CA TRP A 568 -5.93 11.25 13.78
C TRP A 568 -5.24 11.59 15.10
N ALA A 569 -4.03 11.08 15.31
CA ALA A 569 -3.27 11.37 16.53
C ALA A 569 -3.04 12.87 16.67
N THR A 570 -3.35 13.41 17.85
CA THR A 570 -2.99 14.79 18.18
C THR A 570 -1.47 14.90 18.04
N PRO A 571 -0.92 15.87 17.29
CA PRO A 571 0.51 16.05 17.21
C PRO A 571 1.06 16.21 18.63
N THR A 572 1.84 15.24 19.08
CA THR A 572 2.62 15.45 20.32
C THR A 572 3.56 16.60 20.02
N PRO A 573 3.53 17.71 20.78
CA PRO A 573 4.49 18.77 20.57
C PRO A 573 5.88 18.16 20.56
N PRO A 574 6.79 18.55 19.65
CA PRO A 574 8.14 18.04 19.66
C PRO A 574 8.70 18.24 21.07
N PRO A 575 9.37 17.26 21.65
CA PRO A 575 9.90 17.37 23.00
C PRO A 575 10.74 18.64 23.08
N VAL A 576 10.40 19.51 24.02
CA VAL A 576 11.18 20.73 24.28
C VAL A 576 12.53 20.27 24.79
N LEU A 577 13.55 20.34 23.92
CA LEU A 577 14.90 19.95 24.29
C LEU A 577 15.43 20.92 25.34
N PRO A 578 16.10 20.43 26.40
CA PRO A 578 16.74 21.31 27.38
C PRO A 578 17.82 22.14 26.72
N VAL A 579 18.03 23.32 27.27
CA VAL A 579 19.08 24.24 26.79
C VAL A 579 20.38 23.96 27.54
N LEU A 580 21.44 23.71 26.79
CA LEU A 580 22.80 23.50 27.30
C LEU A 580 23.51 24.84 27.42
N SER A 581 24.03 25.16 28.60
CA SER A 581 24.78 26.38 28.90
C SER A 581 26.06 26.09 29.69
N ILE A 582 27.01 26.98 29.63
CA ILE A 582 28.27 26.90 30.38
C ILE A 582 28.52 28.20 31.15
N ALA A 583 28.95 28.07 32.41
CA ALA A 583 29.31 29.20 33.25
C ALA A 583 30.81 29.53 33.13
N SER A 584 31.14 30.83 33.10
CA SER A 584 32.52 31.32 33.16
C SER A 584 33.18 31.01 34.50
N ALA A 585 34.50 30.92 34.53
CA ALA A 585 35.27 30.64 35.74
C ALA A 585 36.59 31.42 35.75
N ALA A 586 37.11 31.64 36.93
CA ALA A 586 38.40 32.34 37.16
C ALA A 586 39.27 31.57 38.15
N THR A 587 40.56 31.72 37.99
CA THR A 587 41.57 31.24 38.96
C THR A 587 42.76 32.21 39.02
N VAL A 588 43.48 32.16 40.11
CA VAL A 588 44.80 32.79 40.19
C VAL A 588 45.79 31.86 39.48
N GLU A 589 46.75 32.44 38.77
CA GLU A 589 47.73 31.71 37.98
C GLU A 589 48.62 30.80 38.87
N GLY A 590 49.26 31.38 39.91
CA GLY A 590 50.19 30.70 40.80
C GLY A 590 51.63 30.69 40.26
N ASN A 591 52.59 30.43 41.14
CA ASN A 591 53.98 30.61 40.86
C ASN A 591 54.73 29.33 40.42
N VAL A 592 54.12 28.17 40.50
CA VAL A 592 54.76 26.86 40.19
C VAL A 592 53.72 25.82 39.85
N GLY A 593 54.00 25.03 38.84
CA GLY A 593 53.19 23.88 38.46
C GLY A 593 52.00 24.23 37.57
N ARG A 594 50.81 23.76 37.88
CA ARG A 594 49.59 24.03 37.12
C ARG A 594 48.34 23.94 38.01
N ARG A 595 47.33 24.73 37.68
CA ARG A 595 46.02 24.72 38.38
C ARG A 595 44.90 24.32 37.44
N PHE A 596 43.98 23.46 37.89
CA PHE A 596 42.85 23.09 37.09
C PHE A 596 41.71 24.09 37.24
N LEU A 597 41.37 24.77 36.16
CA LEU A 597 40.23 25.68 36.09
C LEU A 597 39.01 24.87 35.58
N SER A 598 38.02 24.66 36.43
CA SER A 598 36.83 23.89 36.12
C SER A 598 35.65 24.78 35.77
N PHE A 599 34.89 24.35 34.78
CA PHE A 599 33.67 24.99 34.27
C PHE A 599 32.50 24.07 34.44
N THR A 600 31.36 24.60 34.88
CA THR A 600 30.13 23.85 35.00
C THR A 600 29.30 24.03 33.73
N VAL A 601 28.99 22.95 33.08
CA VAL A 601 28.00 22.89 31.99
C VAL A 601 26.67 22.43 32.58
N SER A 602 25.58 23.11 32.24
CA SER A 602 24.25 22.87 32.84
C SER A 602 23.18 22.74 31.78
N LEU A 603 22.17 21.89 32.06
CA LEU A 603 20.92 21.77 31.34
C LEU A 603 19.82 22.56 32.03
N SER A 604 18.98 23.25 31.28
CA SER A 604 17.79 23.95 31.80
C SER A 604 16.80 23.01 32.50
N ALA A 605 16.74 21.75 32.08
CA ALA A 605 15.93 20.68 32.67
C ALA A 605 16.65 19.32 32.58
N ALA A 606 16.36 18.41 33.50
CA ALA A 606 16.77 17.00 33.37
C ALA A 606 16.01 16.31 32.23
N THR A 607 16.65 15.36 31.57
CA THR A 607 16.06 14.59 30.48
C THR A 607 16.21 13.09 30.74
N PRO A 608 15.23 12.25 30.30
CA PRO A 608 15.34 10.81 30.40
C PRO A 608 16.39 10.20 29.46
N GLN A 609 16.85 10.96 28.45
CA GLN A 609 17.89 10.56 27.51
C GLN A 609 19.22 11.24 27.88
N PRO A 610 20.36 10.56 27.72
CA PRO A 610 21.65 11.20 27.94
C PRO A 610 21.88 12.31 26.92
N VAL A 611 22.52 13.40 27.36
CA VAL A 611 22.89 14.56 26.52
C VAL A 611 24.39 14.55 26.29
N SER A 612 24.82 14.46 25.03
CA SER A 612 26.23 14.56 24.66
C SER A 612 26.50 15.88 23.97
N PHE A 613 27.66 16.48 24.25
CA PHE A 613 28.11 17.70 23.63
C PHE A 613 29.64 17.68 23.45
N ARG A 614 30.13 18.44 22.47
CA ARG A 614 31.54 18.68 22.26
C ARG A 614 31.94 20.04 22.90
N TRP A 615 33.11 20.10 23.47
CA TRP A 615 33.72 21.34 23.93
C TRP A 615 35.14 21.45 23.43
N ASP A 616 35.62 22.67 23.23
CA ASP A 616 37.00 22.99 22.84
C ASP A 616 37.41 24.28 23.48
N THR A 617 38.71 24.40 23.87
CA THR A 617 39.30 25.68 24.29
C THR A 617 39.69 26.55 23.09
N VAL A 618 39.57 27.87 23.25
CA VAL A 618 39.92 28.86 22.22
C VAL A 618 40.74 29.95 22.88
N ASN A 619 41.88 30.33 22.27
CA ASN A 619 42.73 31.40 22.75
C ASN A 619 41.96 32.72 22.80
N GLY A 620 42.26 33.51 23.86
CA GLY A 620 41.95 34.91 24.00
C GLY A 620 43.24 35.70 24.09
N SER A 621 43.44 36.46 25.19
CA SER A 621 44.74 37.00 25.54
C SER A 621 45.68 35.92 26.11
N ALA A 622 45.12 34.92 26.82
CA ALA A 622 45.84 33.72 27.22
C ALA A 622 46.01 32.75 26.01
N ILE A 623 47.20 32.20 25.82
CA ILE A 623 47.62 31.40 24.67
C ILE A 623 47.91 29.97 25.13
N ALA A 624 47.30 29.01 24.43
CA ALA A 624 47.53 27.60 24.70
C ALA A 624 49.00 27.18 24.53
N GLY A 625 49.51 26.41 25.49
CA GLY A 625 50.91 25.99 25.57
C GLY A 625 51.84 26.97 26.28
N ARG A 626 51.37 28.22 26.53
CA ARG A 626 52.07 29.23 27.32
C ARG A 626 51.38 29.46 28.68
N ASP A 627 50.09 29.83 28.63
CA ASP A 627 49.33 30.28 29.81
C ASP A 627 48.34 29.21 30.29
N TYR A 628 47.95 28.32 29.39
CA TYR A 628 47.07 27.17 29.69
C TYR A 628 47.34 26.02 28.75
N THR A 629 46.85 24.80 29.10
CA THR A 629 46.90 23.62 28.24
C THR A 629 45.62 23.55 27.42
N ALA A 630 45.73 23.47 26.07
CA ALA A 630 44.56 23.27 25.21
C ALA A 630 43.80 22.01 25.63
N GLY A 631 42.50 22.11 25.66
CA GLY A 631 41.59 21.02 26.00
C GLY A 631 40.40 20.95 25.03
N GLY A 632 39.82 19.79 24.95
CA GLY A 632 38.62 19.54 24.14
C GLY A 632 38.23 18.08 24.18
N GLY A 633 37.01 17.80 23.76
CA GLY A 633 36.48 16.44 23.74
C GLY A 633 34.95 16.39 23.77
N THR A 634 34.43 15.18 23.77
CA THR A 634 32.98 14.92 23.93
C THR A 634 32.71 14.52 25.37
N VAL A 635 31.68 15.09 25.96
CA VAL A 635 31.21 14.81 27.33
C VAL A 635 29.74 14.48 27.28
N THR A 636 29.30 13.55 28.13
CA THR A 636 27.90 13.13 28.25
C THR A 636 27.38 13.44 29.64
N ILE A 637 26.28 14.17 29.74
CA ILE A 637 25.44 14.28 30.93
C ILE A 637 24.50 13.10 30.93
N GLY A 638 24.57 12.27 31.95
CA GLY A 638 23.75 11.06 32.06
C GLY A 638 22.26 11.37 32.18
N ALA A 639 21.41 10.40 31.84
CA ALA A 639 19.96 10.48 32.01
C ALA A 639 19.61 10.89 33.46
N GLY A 640 18.69 11.82 33.60
CA GLY A 640 18.29 12.38 34.91
C GLY A 640 19.26 13.35 35.54
N GLN A 641 20.48 13.49 35.02
CA GLN A 641 21.48 14.47 35.48
C GLN A 641 21.28 15.83 34.79
N ARG A 642 21.76 16.88 35.44
CA ARG A 642 21.61 18.25 34.90
C ARG A 642 22.94 18.97 34.66
N THR A 643 24.06 18.44 35.11
CA THR A 643 25.37 19.13 35.05
C THR A 643 26.47 18.16 34.67
N ALA A 644 27.51 18.73 34.04
CA ALA A 644 28.82 18.11 33.87
C ALA A 644 29.91 19.14 34.13
N THR A 645 31.10 18.67 34.47
CA THR A 645 32.29 19.53 34.71
C THR A 645 33.32 19.25 33.62
N ILE A 646 33.83 20.32 33.00
CA ILE A 646 34.93 20.31 32.06
C ILE A 646 35.99 21.32 32.51
N GLY A 647 37.17 21.35 31.91
CA GLY A 647 38.15 22.37 32.30
C GLY A 647 39.51 22.25 31.61
N ALA A 648 40.37 23.20 31.89
CA ALA A 648 41.72 23.27 31.36
C ALA A 648 42.73 23.50 32.49
N TRP A 649 43.96 23.07 32.27
CA TRP A 649 45.06 23.37 33.20
C TRP A 649 45.66 24.72 32.88
N VAL A 650 45.66 25.69 33.83
CA VAL A 650 46.38 26.94 33.81
C VAL A 650 47.83 26.62 34.17
N LEU A 651 48.75 27.10 33.38
CA LEU A 651 50.20 26.94 33.59
C LEU A 651 50.66 28.10 34.48
N SER A 652 51.39 27.78 35.54
CA SER A 652 51.85 28.72 36.52
C SER A 652 53.34 29.08 36.25
N ASP A 653 53.69 30.34 36.28
CA ASP A 653 55.10 30.79 36.20
C ASP A 653 55.42 31.91 37.21
N ARG A 654 56.39 32.74 36.95
CA ARG A 654 56.79 33.86 37.81
C ARG A 654 56.99 35.17 37.02
N LEU A 655 56.40 35.22 35.83
CA LEU A 655 56.43 36.36 34.96
C LEU A 655 55.34 37.34 35.36
N ARG A 656 55.70 38.59 35.61
CA ARG A 656 54.71 39.64 35.86
C ARG A 656 53.98 39.96 34.55
N GLU A 657 52.73 39.55 34.42
CA GLU A 657 51.87 39.76 33.26
C GLU A 657 50.60 40.56 33.65
N GLY A 658 49.72 40.79 32.70
CA GLY A 658 48.37 41.26 32.97
C GLY A 658 47.42 40.07 33.20
N ASN A 659 46.21 40.31 33.74
CA ASN A 659 45.18 39.29 33.77
C ASN A 659 44.82 38.89 32.36
N GLU A 660 44.71 37.60 32.12
CA GLU A 660 44.49 37.02 30.81
C GLU A 660 43.22 36.17 30.74
N GLN A 661 42.77 35.89 29.54
CA GLN A 661 41.56 35.08 29.34
C GLN A 661 41.68 34.16 28.14
N PHE A 662 41.10 32.99 28.27
CA PHE A 662 40.77 32.07 27.17
C PHE A 662 39.28 31.74 27.21
N PHE A 663 38.81 31.03 26.21
CA PHE A 663 37.41 30.71 26.11
C PHE A 663 37.18 29.19 26.01
N ILE A 664 36.05 28.72 26.50
CA ILE A 664 35.51 27.40 26.21
C ILE A 664 34.26 27.56 25.35
N MET A 665 34.22 26.83 24.24
CA MET A 665 33.08 26.79 23.30
C MET A 665 32.41 25.45 23.35
N LEU A 666 31.07 25.42 23.52
CA LEU A 666 30.27 24.23 23.37
C LEU A 666 29.77 24.09 21.91
N SER A 667 29.74 22.89 21.41
CA SER A 667 29.25 22.57 20.06
C SER A 667 28.62 21.19 20.01
N LYS A 668 27.87 20.86 18.92
CA LYS A 668 27.29 19.53 18.61
C LYS A 668 26.51 18.92 19.77
N GLY A 669 25.51 19.63 20.29
CA GLY A 669 24.58 19.07 21.31
C GLY A 669 23.67 17.99 20.70
N THR A 670 23.61 16.80 21.33
CA THR A 670 22.63 15.74 21.03
C THR A 670 21.63 15.67 22.18
N ASN A 671 20.34 15.63 21.89
CA ASN A 671 19.25 15.68 22.87
C ASN A 671 19.17 16.97 23.71
N ALA A 672 19.81 18.03 23.26
CA ALA A 672 19.76 19.39 23.83
C ALA A 672 20.02 20.43 22.77
N THR A 673 19.51 21.64 22.95
CA THR A 673 19.87 22.81 22.16
C THR A 673 20.97 23.62 22.89
N LEU A 674 21.89 24.21 22.14
CA LEU A 674 22.91 25.12 22.72
C LEU A 674 22.25 26.45 23.06
N SER A 675 22.63 27.03 24.21
CA SER A 675 22.22 28.38 24.57
C SER A 675 22.77 29.39 23.55
N ALA A 676 21.93 30.26 23.03
CA ALA A 676 22.33 31.31 22.09
C ALA A 676 23.30 32.33 22.74
N THR A 677 23.24 32.49 24.05
CA THR A 677 24.01 33.51 24.80
C THR A 677 25.05 32.92 25.75
N ALA A 678 24.91 31.64 26.15
CA ALA A 678 25.73 30.97 27.15
C ALA A 678 26.33 29.64 26.65
N SER A 679 26.60 29.50 25.36
CA SER A 679 27.37 28.39 24.79
C SER A 679 28.88 28.63 24.75
N ARG A 680 29.32 29.81 25.19
CA ARG A 680 30.71 30.22 25.34
C ARG A 680 30.93 30.69 26.77
N ALA A 681 32.02 30.24 27.41
CA ALA A 681 32.47 30.69 28.73
C ALA A 681 33.86 31.31 28.67
N THR A 682 34.11 32.26 29.57
CA THR A 682 35.40 32.86 29.76
C THR A 682 36.15 32.18 30.92
N GLY A 683 37.37 31.72 30.67
CA GLY A 683 38.34 31.34 31.69
C GLY A 683 39.25 32.52 31.95
N LEU A 684 39.15 33.14 33.12
CA LEU A 684 40.00 34.27 33.52
C LEU A 684 41.16 33.77 34.36
N ILE A 685 42.38 34.09 33.93
CA ILE A 685 43.61 33.82 34.64
C ILE A 685 44.05 35.18 35.29
N VAL A 686 44.10 35.20 36.60
CA VAL A 686 44.50 36.37 37.34
C VAL A 686 45.95 36.22 37.74
N ASN A 687 46.79 37.10 37.22
CA ASN A 687 48.23 37.16 37.55
C ASN A 687 48.44 37.49 39.02
N ASP A 688 49.35 36.77 39.68
CA ASP A 688 49.71 36.99 41.09
C ASP A 688 51.22 37.32 41.27
N ASP A 689 52.00 37.43 40.19
CA ASP A 689 53.40 37.65 40.21
C ASP A 689 53.76 39.13 40.33
N GLY A 690 54.77 39.39 41.10
CA GLY A 690 55.27 40.77 41.37
C GLY A 690 54.30 41.69 42.10
N LEU A 691 53.20 41.09 42.69
CA LEU A 691 52.22 41.83 43.48
C LEU A 691 52.63 41.99 44.94
N SER A 692 52.27 43.11 45.56
CA SER A 692 52.36 43.29 47.01
C SER A 692 51.34 42.41 47.72
N GLN A 693 51.51 42.08 48.98
CA GLN A 693 50.61 41.25 49.76
C GLN A 693 49.18 41.80 49.81
N ALA A 694 49.00 43.12 49.78
CA ALA A 694 47.67 43.73 49.68
C ALA A 694 47.04 43.56 48.29
N ALA A 695 47.84 43.64 47.24
CA ALA A 695 47.36 43.43 45.84
C ALA A 695 47.00 41.93 45.55
N LEU A 696 47.75 41.01 46.15
CA LEU A 696 47.42 39.56 46.11
C LEU A 696 46.04 39.30 46.76
N ALA A 697 45.75 39.86 47.93
CA ALA A 697 44.43 39.71 48.57
C ALA A 697 43.30 40.24 47.67
N THR A 698 43.55 41.35 46.95
CA THR A 698 42.60 41.92 45.98
C THR A 698 42.42 41.01 44.75
N ALA A 699 43.47 40.37 44.24
CA ALA A 699 43.45 39.45 43.14
C ALA A 699 42.60 38.21 43.52
N PHE A 700 42.81 37.61 44.68
CA PHE A 700 41.98 36.49 45.15
C PHE A 700 40.50 36.86 45.33
N ALA A 701 40.19 38.03 45.91
CA ALA A 701 38.85 38.56 46.07
C ALA A 701 38.14 38.80 44.72
N SER A 702 38.90 39.16 43.67
CA SER A 702 38.41 39.38 42.32
C SER A 702 37.97 38.03 41.66
N VAL A 703 38.76 36.98 41.86
CA VAL A 703 38.44 35.60 41.41
C VAL A 703 37.19 35.13 42.07
N ASP A 704 37.03 35.29 43.39
CA ASP A 704 35.85 34.90 44.12
C ASP A 704 34.60 35.65 43.64
N THR A 705 34.74 36.94 43.40
CA THR A 705 33.67 37.81 42.88
C THR A 705 33.26 37.41 41.46
N PHE A 706 34.22 37.10 40.59
CA PHE A 706 33.95 36.63 39.23
C PHE A 706 33.23 35.31 39.22
N ASN A 707 33.71 34.33 40.00
CA ASN A 707 33.12 33.01 40.11
C ASN A 707 31.69 33.05 40.73
N ALA A 708 31.45 33.97 41.69
CA ALA A 708 30.12 34.17 42.27
C ALA A 708 29.12 34.75 41.25
N LYS A 709 29.56 35.69 40.38
CA LYS A 709 28.73 36.23 39.30
C LYS A 709 28.45 35.23 38.20
N ALA A 710 29.41 34.38 37.88
CA ALA A 710 29.24 33.33 36.84
C ALA A 710 28.31 32.20 37.24
N ARG A 711 28.02 32.04 38.54
CA ARG A 711 27.09 31.02 39.08
C ARG A 711 25.65 31.52 39.20
N LYS A 712 25.40 32.81 39.05
CA LYS A 712 24.08 33.45 39.00
C LYS A 712 23.55 33.52 37.55
#